data_6726ec472d279464ec8d70ab3359a9e0
#
_entry.id   6726ec472d279464ec8d70ab3359a9e0
#
_cell.length_a   1.000
_cell.length_b   1.000
_cell.length_c   1.000
_cell.angle_alpha   90.00
_cell.angle_beta   90.00
_cell.angle_gamma   90.00
#
_symmetry.space_group_name_H-M   'P 1'
#
loop_
_entity.id
_entity.type
_entity.pdbx_description
1 polymer ?
#
loop_
_entity_poly.entity_id
_entity_poly.type
_entity_poly.pdbx_seq_one_letter_code
_entity_poly.pdbx_strand_id
1 'polypeptide(L)'
;MVRLVLHAGTAGEGGVGGAGGAGGQGGAASNGSHMANGADGATGTGGAKGTDGTVGIAGDAGKGGDAGKGGTGGAGGTAGAAGTSGAGNSAAATAVSLTDTAGVLKTSSITAEATAGKGVGKFNIANAYLKGDSTGDPGERTAVADNTGTDGTDGAAVTETDKTQAGYQNGAANAVSNGGEGGKGITPIGIVDQSNNGAKAEAWGLVTSGGSLNVLSDSGLTISADAQEGSAYVTAKAVVSANSVNVYQVQNDLTITATAVGDQDRTETVSEVEYTYSGSSTSTQATAVGLELTGGSMVAEVGGSVTIKASTDWAGGNIATGVKAAEGAVIAVHSAGAMDISAEVVGTTADGNVIRKGANGILANGSTMYYAADNAAITVSGGKNADDHAADIEGGVTTFDAGTGTVTFNGTADFTNGTLNLKSDTDVQTKENSLGSLDISGTAMNLTDNLAALTVEDKTTLAGSTVYFYDENNQAEKYNTADYRTITTNNLDASDTNELFMRTNANGVYAQSAGNDKIVSENTVTGSGTYNITVFDQGMRNGYNNAAGADTKGHLDQDVVLIENADKGGTYNIKEMKYDNGVWSYEYEGKADIVDNGLNLTQVTTRAATQSSAQMAAQDASKIAAGAAVTLFGADETLMERLGDVRNSADDNDGVWAKYVGGKIKVAGLQGDNDYQYNGFAAGYDREIGSNWRIGLAGQYAKGDTSLTNGDGEIKTAAGALYGTWTGDKGHHVDIIAKVGKVDSETSAYGGTIAQKLDGDFGSTAISFAVEYGYRQDLNDGWFVEPMVRASYVHLGGDDYTVTTRDNTMSVTNDSMNSIVLRGGFLLGKTFAADSSVYLKAAVLHDFDGDINTHVSADGRSASYSDSIGGTAIEYGIGVNHKFNKDSSMYLDVERISGGDVTKNWGVNVGFRYSF
;
A
#
# COMPACT_ATOMS: atom_id res chain seq x y z
N MET A 1 5.93 2.98 -7.71
CA MET A 1 5.79 4.37 -8.27
C MET A 1 4.31 4.62 -8.50
N VAL A 2 3.62 5.16 -7.51
CA VAL A 2 2.20 5.51 -7.64
C VAL A 2 2.14 6.88 -8.28
N ARG A 3 1.76 6.91 -9.55
CA ARG A 3 1.52 8.17 -10.27
C ARG A 3 0.13 8.67 -9.88
N LEU A 4 0.07 9.61 -8.94
CA LEU A 4 -1.17 10.31 -8.63
C LEU A 4 -1.46 11.29 -9.79
N VAL A 5 -2.45 10.97 -10.59
CA VAL A 5 -2.94 11.89 -11.63
C VAL A 5 -4.07 12.71 -10.99
N LEU A 6 -3.76 13.94 -10.63
CA LEU A 6 -4.76 14.92 -10.21
C LEU A 6 -5.32 15.60 -11.47
N HIS A 7 -6.59 15.44 -11.70
CA HIS A 7 -7.29 16.24 -12.73
C HIS A 7 -7.57 17.63 -12.19
N ALA A 8 -6.88 18.59 -12.75
CA ALA A 8 -7.06 19.99 -12.42
C ALA A 8 -8.23 20.61 -13.23
N GLY A 9 -9.10 21.35 -12.57
CA GLY A 9 -10.07 22.22 -13.25
C GLY A 9 -9.47 23.59 -13.57
N THR A 10 -10.12 24.39 -14.38
CA THR A 10 -9.68 25.74 -14.72
C THR A 10 -9.92 26.70 -13.57
N ALA A 11 -8.85 27.25 -12.98
CA ALA A 11 -8.95 28.36 -12.05
C ALA A 11 -9.02 29.69 -12.79
N GLY A 12 -9.71 30.66 -12.20
CA GLY A 12 -9.75 32.02 -12.74
C GLY A 12 -8.44 32.77 -12.51
N GLU A 13 -8.25 33.89 -13.21
CA GLU A 13 -7.12 34.78 -12.97
C GLU A 13 -7.27 35.49 -11.61
N GLY A 14 -6.19 35.55 -10.83
CA GLY A 14 -6.14 36.39 -9.63
C GLY A 14 -6.10 37.89 -9.98
N GLY A 15 -6.62 38.71 -9.07
CA GLY A 15 -6.53 40.17 -9.20
C GLY A 15 -5.12 40.69 -8.91
N VAL A 16 -4.90 41.96 -9.28
CA VAL A 16 -3.67 42.68 -8.99
C VAL A 16 -3.63 43.03 -7.48
N GLY A 17 -2.54 42.80 -6.80
CA GLY A 17 -2.34 43.23 -5.43
C GLY A 17 -2.35 44.74 -5.25
N GLY A 18 -2.93 45.23 -4.16
CA GLY A 18 -2.86 46.64 -3.80
C GLY A 18 -1.49 47.05 -3.28
N ALA A 19 -1.22 48.29 -3.25
CA ALA A 19 -0.04 48.81 -2.59
C ALA A 19 -0.14 48.63 -1.06
N GLY A 20 0.92 48.28 -0.40
CA GLY A 20 1.02 48.27 1.08
C GLY A 20 0.81 49.68 1.65
N GLY A 21 0.22 49.77 2.83
CA GLY A 21 0.08 51.01 3.55
C GLY A 21 1.37 51.48 4.22
N ALA A 22 1.46 52.71 4.64
CA ALA A 22 2.55 53.21 5.44
C ALA A 22 2.51 52.59 6.87
N GLY A 23 3.65 52.25 7.43
CA GLY A 23 3.75 51.88 8.85
C GLY A 23 3.33 53.04 9.76
N GLY A 24 2.76 52.69 10.90
CA GLY A 24 2.40 53.69 11.92
C GLY A 24 3.63 54.20 12.67
N GLN A 25 3.47 55.26 13.44
CA GLN A 25 4.49 55.76 14.31
C GLN A 25 4.52 54.93 15.61
N GLY A 26 5.75 54.73 16.14
CA GLY A 26 5.88 54.16 17.48
C GLY A 26 5.22 55.01 18.53
N GLY A 27 4.60 54.38 19.53
CA GLY A 27 3.99 55.06 20.67
C GLY A 27 5.01 55.67 21.61
N ALA A 28 4.60 56.64 22.36
CA ALA A 28 5.43 57.19 23.44
C ALA A 28 5.49 56.22 24.63
N ALA A 29 6.68 56.05 25.19
CA ALA A 29 6.78 55.25 26.41
C ALA A 29 6.05 55.98 27.57
N SER A 30 5.26 55.27 28.35
CA SER A 30 4.55 55.82 29.47
C SER A 30 5.38 55.73 30.75
N ASN A 31 5.20 56.74 31.63
CA ASN A 31 5.69 56.61 32.96
C ASN A 31 4.84 55.64 33.75
N GLY A 32 5.38 54.53 34.14
CA GLY A 32 4.64 53.57 34.93
C GLY A 32 5.19 52.17 34.76
N SER A 33 4.50 51.24 35.27
CA SER A 33 4.88 49.80 35.19
C SER A 33 4.81 49.19 33.79
N HIS A 34 4.34 49.93 32.80
CA HIS A 34 4.31 49.47 31.39
C HIS A 34 4.82 50.59 30.48
N MET A 35 5.64 50.21 29.57
CA MET A 35 5.95 51.07 28.41
C MET A 35 4.72 51.01 27.46
N ALA A 36 4.32 52.18 26.97
CA ALA A 36 3.34 52.18 25.92
C ALA A 36 3.94 51.60 24.64
N ASN A 37 3.19 50.76 23.99
CA ASN A 37 3.59 50.35 22.63
C ASN A 37 3.68 51.58 21.76
N GLY A 38 4.62 51.59 20.87
CA GLY A 38 4.55 52.48 19.71
C GLY A 38 3.17 52.35 19.06
N ALA A 39 2.59 53.40 18.54
CA ALA A 39 1.42 53.24 17.69
C ALA A 39 1.81 52.33 16.53
N ASP A 40 1.01 51.28 16.35
CA ASP A 40 1.21 50.43 15.20
C ASP A 40 1.27 51.25 13.91
N GLY A 41 2.16 50.90 13.01
CA GLY A 41 2.13 51.45 11.68
C GLY A 41 0.70 51.31 11.10
N ALA A 42 0.21 52.32 10.40
CA ALA A 42 -1.01 52.19 9.70
C ALA A 42 -0.93 50.95 8.82
N THR A 43 -1.81 50.00 9.02
CA THR A 43 -1.90 48.81 8.16
C THR A 43 -1.94 49.27 6.72
N GLY A 44 -1.04 48.78 5.90
CA GLY A 44 -1.14 48.98 4.44
C GLY A 44 -2.53 48.52 4.02
N THR A 45 -3.22 49.30 3.20
CA THR A 45 -4.45 48.83 2.55
C THR A 45 -4.03 47.69 1.66
N GLY A 46 -4.42 46.47 2.00
CA GLY A 46 -4.26 45.32 1.17
C GLY A 46 -4.72 45.64 -0.25
N GLY A 47 -4.04 45.14 -1.22
CA GLY A 47 -4.52 45.25 -2.62
C GLY A 47 -5.93 44.69 -2.73
N ALA A 48 -6.68 45.20 -3.69
CA ALA A 48 -7.97 44.64 -4.00
C ALA A 48 -7.80 43.15 -4.29
N LYS A 49 -8.62 42.33 -3.64
CA LYS A 49 -8.68 40.89 -3.89
C LYS A 49 -8.94 40.70 -5.38
N GLY A 50 -8.14 39.91 -6.04
CA GLY A 50 -8.42 39.46 -7.38
C GLY A 50 -9.78 38.74 -7.41
N THR A 51 -10.51 38.87 -8.46
CA THR A 51 -11.70 38.06 -8.70
C THR A 51 -11.27 36.60 -8.68
N ASP A 52 -11.82 35.84 -7.76
CA ASP A 52 -11.64 34.39 -7.74
C ASP A 52 -12.12 33.85 -9.08
N GLY A 53 -11.30 33.04 -9.68
CA GLY A 53 -11.73 32.32 -10.87
C GLY A 53 -12.90 31.41 -10.49
N THR A 54 -13.71 31.09 -11.47
CA THR A 54 -14.73 30.05 -11.29
C THR A 54 -14.07 28.76 -10.83
N VAL A 55 -14.43 28.34 -9.65
CA VAL A 55 -13.88 27.11 -9.05
C VAL A 55 -14.33 25.93 -9.88
N GLY A 56 -13.46 25.44 -10.73
CA GLY A 56 -13.53 24.06 -11.18
C GLY A 56 -13.02 23.17 -10.07
N ILE A 57 -13.47 21.92 -10.01
CA ILE A 57 -12.90 20.90 -9.12
C ILE A 57 -11.43 20.73 -9.55
N ALA A 58 -10.49 21.18 -8.73
CA ALA A 58 -9.08 21.29 -9.04
C ALA A 58 -8.79 22.17 -10.27
N GLY A 59 -9.11 23.44 -10.20
CA GLY A 59 -8.73 24.42 -11.22
C GLY A 59 -7.41 25.09 -10.88
N ASP A 60 -6.82 25.78 -11.88
CA ASP A 60 -5.70 26.65 -11.64
C ASP A 60 -6.06 27.67 -10.55
N ALA A 61 -5.19 27.82 -9.57
CA ALA A 61 -5.30 28.99 -8.71
C ALA A 61 -5.22 30.24 -9.61
N GLY A 62 -6.12 31.17 -9.40
CA GLY A 62 -6.01 32.46 -10.09
C GLY A 62 -4.62 33.03 -9.83
N LYS A 63 -4.11 33.80 -10.78
CA LYS A 63 -2.88 34.56 -10.58
C LYS A 63 -3.02 35.37 -9.29
N GLY A 64 -2.07 35.22 -8.39
CA GLY A 64 -1.95 36.10 -7.23
C GLY A 64 -1.90 37.54 -7.67
N GLY A 65 -2.59 38.43 -6.99
CA GLY A 65 -2.39 39.84 -7.19
C GLY A 65 -0.95 40.25 -6.86
N ASP A 66 -0.43 41.30 -7.41
CA ASP A 66 0.87 41.85 -7.02
C ASP A 66 0.84 42.15 -5.51
N ALA A 67 1.87 41.73 -4.80
CA ALA A 67 2.00 42.08 -3.40
C ALA A 67 2.00 43.61 -3.24
N GLY A 68 1.15 44.14 -2.39
CA GLY A 68 1.22 45.53 -2.01
C GLY A 68 2.59 45.81 -1.36
N LYS A 69 3.10 47.01 -1.52
CA LYS A 69 4.30 47.39 -0.77
C LYS A 69 3.98 47.37 0.72
N GLY A 70 4.88 46.83 1.53
CA GLY A 70 4.78 46.95 2.97
C GLY A 70 4.65 48.43 3.41
N GLY A 71 3.81 48.64 4.40
CA GLY A 71 3.74 49.94 5.02
C GLY A 71 5.12 50.31 5.67
N THR A 72 5.45 51.59 5.73
CA THR A 72 6.57 52.04 6.55
C THR A 72 6.26 51.72 8.00
N GLY A 73 7.23 51.14 8.73
CA GLY A 73 7.09 50.92 10.17
C GLY A 73 6.75 52.20 10.90
N GLY A 74 5.90 52.09 11.92
CA GLY A 74 5.65 53.21 12.79
C GLY A 74 6.95 53.70 13.51
N ALA A 75 7.03 54.94 13.80
CA ALA A 75 8.11 55.47 14.65
C ALA A 75 8.00 54.81 16.04
N GLY A 76 9.12 54.35 16.58
CA GLY A 76 9.20 53.82 17.94
C GLY A 76 8.66 54.84 18.96
N GLY A 77 7.95 54.37 19.94
CA GLY A 77 7.49 55.18 21.03
C GLY A 77 8.64 55.80 21.81
N THR A 78 8.49 56.97 22.35
CA THR A 78 9.48 57.55 23.29
C THR A 78 9.55 56.67 24.53
N ALA A 79 10.77 56.34 24.99
CA ALA A 79 10.94 55.59 26.23
C ALA A 79 10.28 56.36 27.41
N GLY A 80 9.46 55.65 28.17
CA GLY A 80 8.93 56.16 29.43
C GLY A 80 10.01 56.24 30.50
N ALA A 81 9.70 56.95 31.56
CA ALA A 81 10.56 56.86 32.73
C ALA A 81 10.56 55.41 33.26
N ALA A 82 11.72 54.99 33.79
CA ALA A 82 11.93 53.66 34.30
C ALA A 82 10.77 53.18 35.14
N GLY A 83 10.03 52.22 34.61
CA GLY A 83 8.92 51.55 35.29
C GLY A 83 9.43 50.32 36.02
N THR A 84 8.74 49.86 37.01
CA THR A 84 8.97 48.52 37.58
C THR A 84 8.79 47.50 36.49
N SER A 85 9.68 46.49 36.45
CA SER A 85 9.76 45.44 35.49
C SER A 85 8.41 45.02 34.88
N GLY A 86 8.17 45.40 33.66
CA GLY A 86 7.02 45.03 32.87
C GLY A 86 7.18 43.66 32.26
N ALA A 87 6.05 43.08 31.87
CA ALA A 87 6.12 41.84 31.07
C ALA A 87 6.86 42.07 29.77
N GLY A 88 7.62 41.08 29.35
CA GLY A 88 8.35 41.10 28.09
C GLY A 88 7.43 41.04 26.87
N ASN A 89 7.87 41.58 25.77
CA ASN A 89 7.15 41.55 24.51
C ASN A 89 7.17 40.17 23.87
N SER A 90 6.04 39.69 23.45
CA SER A 90 5.92 38.44 22.68
C SER A 90 6.08 38.71 21.19
N ALA A 91 6.62 37.75 20.44
CA ALA A 91 6.76 37.82 19.00
C ALA A 91 6.30 36.50 18.35
N ALA A 92 5.59 36.59 17.22
CA ALA A 92 5.25 35.47 16.40
C ALA A 92 5.50 35.77 14.93
N ALA A 93 5.98 34.78 14.17
CA ALA A 93 6.22 34.88 12.75
C ALA A 93 5.81 33.60 12.04
N THR A 94 5.07 33.70 10.97
CA THR A 94 4.73 32.60 10.07
C THR A 94 5.13 33.00 8.65
N ALA A 95 6.08 32.30 8.04
CA ALA A 95 6.55 32.68 6.71
C ALA A 95 5.50 32.34 5.62
N VAL A 96 4.94 31.14 5.64
CA VAL A 96 3.92 30.70 4.69
C VAL A 96 2.82 29.98 5.43
N SER A 97 1.58 30.36 5.19
CA SER A 97 0.39 29.65 5.71
C SER A 97 -0.61 29.46 4.59
N LEU A 98 -0.97 28.21 4.32
CA LEU A 98 -1.89 27.83 3.28
C LEU A 98 -3.03 26.98 3.87
N THR A 99 -4.27 27.35 3.57
CA THR A 99 -5.44 26.61 4.05
C THR A 99 -6.32 26.24 2.86
N ASP A 100 -6.70 24.96 2.75
CA ASP A 100 -7.52 24.41 1.67
C ASP A 100 -7.08 24.86 0.27
N THR A 101 -5.79 25.01 0.08
CA THR A 101 -5.20 25.54 -1.16
C THR A 101 -4.69 24.39 -2.01
N ALA A 102 -4.99 24.42 -3.30
CA ALA A 102 -4.35 23.55 -4.27
C ALA A 102 -3.45 24.41 -5.17
N GLY A 103 -2.16 24.07 -5.26
CA GLY A 103 -1.25 24.89 -6.04
C GLY A 103 0.19 24.42 -6.05
N VAL A 104 1.01 25.23 -6.72
CA VAL A 104 2.45 25.02 -6.84
C VAL A 104 3.19 26.20 -6.20
N LEU A 105 4.07 25.90 -5.25
CA LEU A 105 5.00 26.89 -4.67
C LEU A 105 6.40 26.62 -5.23
N LYS A 106 6.94 27.55 -5.97
CA LYS A 106 8.34 27.49 -6.41
C LYS A 106 9.18 28.43 -5.57
N THR A 107 10.17 27.90 -4.87
CA THR A 107 11.04 28.67 -3.95
C THR A 107 12.32 27.93 -3.67
N SER A 108 13.35 28.65 -3.27
CA SER A 108 14.62 28.10 -2.76
C SER A 108 14.76 28.23 -1.25
N SER A 109 13.98 29.10 -0.61
CA SER A 109 13.99 29.19 0.86
C SER A 109 12.70 29.74 1.42
N ILE A 110 12.37 29.28 2.63
CA ILE A 110 11.28 29.77 3.47
C ILE A 110 11.85 29.95 4.87
N THR A 111 11.82 31.15 5.41
CA THR A 111 12.38 31.43 6.73
C THR A 111 11.40 32.23 7.58
N ALA A 112 11.21 31.80 8.82
CA ALA A 112 10.46 32.53 9.85
C ALA A 112 11.38 32.74 11.05
N GLU A 113 11.45 33.98 11.54
CA GLU A 113 12.23 34.37 12.70
C GLU A 113 11.33 35.14 13.67
N ALA A 114 11.34 34.77 14.93
CA ALA A 114 10.62 35.50 15.99
C ALA A 114 11.56 35.70 17.19
N THR A 115 11.75 36.93 17.56
CA THR A 115 12.59 37.29 18.74
C THR A 115 11.71 38.03 19.76
N ALA A 116 11.37 37.37 20.86
CA ALA A 116 10.68 38.00 21.97
C ALA A 116 11.58 39.10 22.59
N GLY A 117 11.18 39.80 23.58
CA GLY A 117 12.00 40.85 24.16
C GLY A 117 12.16 42.09 23.30
N LYS A 118 12.44 41.96 22.02
CA LYS A 118 12.43 43.08 21.05
C LYS A 118 11.07 43.24 20.35
N GLY A 119 10.19 42.27 20.47
CA GLY A 119 8.89 42.29 19.85
C GLY A 119 8.95 42.25 18.32
N VAL A 120 9.95 41.60 17.74
CA VAL A 120 10.17 41.56 16.29
C VAL A 120 9.84 40.18 15.74
N GLY A 121 8.87 40.13 14.83
CA GLY A 121 8.66 38.97 13.96
C GLY A 121 9.07 39.32 12.53
N LYS A 122 9.89 38.48 11.90
CA LYS A 122 10.34 38.63 10.50
C LYS A 122 10.10 37.34 9.74
N PHE A 123 9.81 37.49 8.46
CA PHE A 123 9.76 36.37 7.54
C PHE A 123 10.37 36.76 6.20
N ASN A 124 10.84 35.77 5.48
CA ASN A 124 11.37 35.95 4.13
C ASN A 124 11.01 34.72 3.28
N ILE A 125 10.66 35.00 2.03
CA ILE A 125 10.46 33.97 1.01
C ILE A 125 11.27 34.38 -0.20
N ALA A 126 12.39 33.70 -0.46
CA ALA A 126 13.27 34.05 -1.56
C ALA A 126 12.82 33.38 -2.85
N ASN A 127 12.69 34.17 -3.95
CA ASN A 127 12.42 33.71 -5.29
C ASN A 127 11.17 32.81 -5.42
N ALA A 128 10.13 33.11 -4.64
CA ALA A 128 8.94 32.32 -4.58
C ALA A 128 7.85 32.81 -5.54
N TYR A 129 7.14 31.90 -6.16
CA TYR A 129 5.87 32.18 -6.80
C TYR A 129 4.85 31.09 -6.47
N LEU A 130 3.59 31.46 -6.37
CA LEU A 130 2.48 30.54 -6.22
C LEU A 130 1.70 30.47 -7.53
N LYS A 131 1.53 29.29 -8.04
CA LYS A 131 0.77 28.98 -9.23
C LYS A 131 -0.35 28.02 -8.93
N GLY A 132 -1.51 28.22 -9.52
CA GLY A 132 -2.58 27.26 -9.48
C GLY A 132 -2.20 25.95 -10.17
N ASP A 133 -2.77 24.87 -9.70
CA ASP A 133 -2.54 23.53 -10.24
C ASP A 133 -3.45 23.31 -11.45
N SER A 134 -3.06 23.81 -12.62
CA SER A 134 -3.82 23.61 -13.85
C SER A 134 -2.94 23.36 -15.07
N THR A 135 -3.60 22.84 -16.08
CA THR A 135 -3.02 22.64 -17.41
C THR A 135 -3.06 23.90 -18.30
N GLY A 136 -3.54 25.02 -17.79
CA GLY A 136 -3.54 26.30 -18.49
C GLY A 136 -2.20 27.03 -18.39
N ASP A 137 -1.98 28.00 -19.26
CA ASP A 137 -0.78 28.84 -19.25
C ASP A 137 -0.78 29.71 -17.98
N PRO A 138 0.09 29.43 -17.00
CA PRO A 138 0.02 30.11 -15.72
C PRO A 138 0.71 31.46 -15.86
N GLY A 139 0.05 32.45 -15.39
CA GLY A 139 0.75 33.69 -15.15
C GLY A 139 1.76 33.51 -14.02
N GLU A 140 3.00 33.51 -14.36
CA GLU A 140 4.05 33.56 -13.36
C GLU A 140 3.92 34.86 -12.57
N ARG A 141 3.72 34.73 -11.26
CA ARG A 141 3.84 35.86 -10.36
C ARG A 141 4.86 35.53 -9.33
N THR A 142 5.90 36.29 -9.37
CA THR A 142 6.91 36.27 -8.32
C THR A 142 6.26 36.85 -7.08
N ALA A 143 6.04 36.03 -6.06
CA ALA A 143 5.81 36.58 -4.74
C ALA A 143 7.10 37.34 -4.39
N VAL A 144 6.99 38.65 -4.23
CA VAL A 144 8.17 39.49 -4.01
C VAL A 144 8.83 39.07 -2.72
N ALA A 145 10.07 38.68 -2.82
CA ALA A 145 10.86 38.21 -1.71
C ALA A 145 11.14 39.27 -0.64
N ASP A 146 10.77 40.47 -0.87
CA ASP A 146 11.07 41.55 0.03
C ASP A 146 9.81 42.28 0.45
N ASN A 147 9.08 41.62 1.32
CA ASN A 147 7.94 42.23 1.99
C ASN A 147 8.33 42.90 3.30
N THR A 148 9.51 43.37 3.35
CA THR A 148 9.92 44.24 4.45
C THR A 148 9.23 45.57 4.27
N GLY A 149 8.12 45.76 4.98
CA GLY A 149 7.86 47.14 5.39
C GLY A 149 9.15 47.65 6.07
N THR A 150 9.50 48.87 5.82
CA THR A 150 10.55 49.48 6.66
C THR A 150 10.04 49.40 8.08
N ASP A 151 10.86 48.78 8.94
CA ASP A 151 10.62 48.82 10.38
C ASP A 151 10.24 50.23 10.83
N GLY A 152 9.24 50.34 11.71
CA GLY A 152 8.97 51.61 12.36
C GLY A 152 10.29 52.10 12.98
N THR A 153 10.52 53.39 12.92
CA THR A 153 11.66 53.94 13.66
C THR A 153 11.52 53.57 15.12
N ASP A 154 12.53 52.99 15.69
CA ASP A 154 12.59 52.69 17.11
C ASP A 154 12.14 53.93 17.90
N GLY A 155 11.42 53.70 18.98
CA GLY A 155 11.18 54.74 19.96
C GLY A 155 12.50 55.34 20.41
N ALA A 156 12.48 56.58 20.90
CA ALA A 156 13.67 57.24 21.42
C ALA A 156 14.41 56.28 22.36
N ALA A 157 15.69 56.15 22.20
CA ALA A 157 16.53 55.23 22.95
C ALA A 157 16.24 55.39 24.44
N VAL A 158 15.87 54.29 25.11
CA VAL A 158 15.80 54.23 26.57
C VAL A 158 17.19 54.57 27.12
N THR A 159 17.22 55.34 28.15
CA THR A 159 18.49 55.62 28.85
C THR A 159 19.10 54.30 29.36
N GLU A 160 20.38 54.27 29.56
CA GLU A 160 21.06 53.04 29.99
C GLU A 160 20.49 52.41 31.25
N THR A 161 19.92 53.22 32.13
CA THR A 161 19.21 52.76 33.35
C THR A 161 17.91 52.00 33.05
N ASP A 162 17.35 52.14 31.86
CA ASP A 162 16.06 51.55 31.49
C ASP A 162 16.22 50.29 30.68
N LYS A 163 17.41 49.94 30.21
CA LYS A 163 17.69 48.76 29.41
C LYS A 163 17.55 47.44 30.15
N THR A 164 17.47 47.46 31.50
CA THR A 164 17.24 46.31 32.34
C THR A 164 15.73 45.99 32.45
N GLN A 165 14.89 46.82 31.84
CA GLN A 165 13.44 46.65 31.88
C GLN A 165 12.99 45.76 30.73
N ALA A 166 12.26 44.69 31.03
CA ALA A 166 11.52 43.99 30.04
C ALA A 166 10.47 44.94 29.43
N GLY A 167 10.31 44.98 28.14
CA GLY A 167 9.32 45.81 27.47
C GLY A 167 9.89 46.90 26.57
N TYR A 168 11.14 46.83 26.20
CA TYR A 168 11.68 47.63 25.13
C TYR A 168 11.02 47.26 23.79
N GLN A 169 10.29 48.16 23.20
CA GLN A 169 9.55 47.94 21.98
C GLN A 169 10.15 48.71 20.83
N ASN A 170 10.43 47.98 19.76
CA ASN A 170 10.40 48.58 18.45
C ASN A 170 8.94 48.75 18.03
N GLY A 171 8.62 49.94 17.53
CA GLY A 171 7.36 50.11 16.85
C GLY A 171 7.20 49.01 15.84
N ALA A 172 6.12 48.27 15.92
CA ALA A 172 5.98 47.07 15.12
C ALA A 172 6.08 47.38 13.65
N ALA A 173 7.13 46.94 13.08
CA ALA A 173 7.24 46.90 11.64
C ALA A 173 6.45 45.65 11.13
N ASN A 174 5.19 45.67 11.28
CA ASN A 174 4.35 44.70 10.61
C ASN A 174 4.03 45.21 9.22
N ALA A 175 5.03 45.37 8.45
CA ALA A 175 4.81 45.55 7.05
C ALA A 175 4.50 44.19 6.45
N VAL A 176 3.37 43.65 6.76
CA VAL A 176 2.76 42.63 5.98
C VAL A 176 2.27 43.29 4.70
N SER A 177 2.99 43.18 3.63
CA SER A 177 2.43 43.50 2.37
C SER A 177 1.47 42.37 1.99
N ASN A 178 0.24 42.59 2.22
CA ASN A 178 -0.79 41.77 1.61
C ASN A 178 -0.78 42.11 0.12
N GLY A 179 -0.12 41.31 -0.66
CA GLY A 179 -0.39 41.26 -2.06
C GLY A 179 -1.87 40.93 -2.25
N GLY A 180 -2.49 41.42 -3.29
CA GLY A 180 -3.81 41.01 -3.66
C GLY A 180 -3.87 39.46 -3.73
N GLU A 181 -4.85 38.87 -3.12
CA GLU A 181 -5.05 37.45 -3.18
C GLU A 181 -5.47 37.06 -4.59
N GLY A 182 -4.62 36.44 -5.31
CA GLY A 182 -5.02 35.65 -6.46
C GLY A 182 -5.38 34.28 -5.99
N GLY A 183 -6.60 33.87 -6.16
CA GLY A 183 -7.04 32.66 -5.52
C GLY A 183 -6.74 32.66 -4.02
N LYS A 184 -6.46 31.52 -3.43
CA LYS A 184 -5.95 31.47 -2.05
C LYS A 184 -4.44 31.69 -2.07
N GLY A 185 -4.01 32.87 -1.72
CA GLY A 185 -2.61 33.28 -1.74
C GLY A 185 -1.85 32.89 -0.49
N ILE A 186 -0.54 33.09 -0.55
CA ILE A 186 0.34 33.00 0.63
C ILE A 186 0.03 34.18 1.53
N THR A 187 -0.21 33.91 2.78
CA THR A 187 -0.38 34.95 3.80
C THR A 187 0.79 34.90 4.76
N PRO A 188 1.79 35.77 4.62
CA PRO A 188 2.82 35.93 5.61
C PRO A 188 2.26 36.73 6.81
N ILE A 189 2.55 36.29 8.00
CA ILE A 189 2.04 36.92 9.23
C ILE A 189 3.22 37.18 10.18
N GLY A 190 3.42 38.43 10.55
CA GLY A 190 4.22 38.79 11.70
C GLY A 190 3.30 39.37 12.78
N ILE A 191 3.31 38.82 13.95
CA ILE A 191 2.48 39.28 15.06
C ILE A 191 3.36 39.64 16.24
N VAL A 192 3.10 40.79 16.85
CA VAL A 192 3.67 41.16 18.14
C VAL A 192 2.54 41.13 19.15
N ASP A 193 2.67 40.29 20.11
CA ASP A 193 1.68 40.18 21.21
C ASP A 193 2.32 40.56 22.53
N GLN A 194 1.58 41.29 23.36
CA GLN A 194 1.99 41.64 24.70
C GLN A 194 1.12 40.90 25.72
N SER A 195 1.68 39.91 26.37
CA SER A 195 0.98 39.24 27.46
C SER A 195 1.63 39.57 28.80
N ASN A 196 0.77 39.74 29.84
CA ASN A 196 1.23 39.94 31.21
C ASN A 196 1.90 38.67 31.82
N ASN A 197 1.96 37.60 31.10
CA ASN A 197 2.41 36.28 31.59
C ASN A 197 3.77 35.86 31.10
N GLY A 198 4.66 36.79 30.74
CA GLY A 198 5.96 36.50 30.19
C GLY A 198 5.96 36.53 28.63
N ALA A 199 7.11 36.77 28.07
CA ALA A 199 7.28 36.92 26.64
C ALA A 199 7.25 35.51 25.91
N LYS A 200 6.56 35.45 24.80
CA LYS A 200 6.49 34.28 23.92
C LYS A 200 7.23 34.56 22.63
N ALA A 201 7.93 33.57 22.13
CA ALA A 201 8.49 33.60 20.77
C ALA A 201 7.99 32.39 19.99
N GLU A 202 7.32 32.64 18.86
CA GLU A 202 6.75 31.59 18.02
C GLU A 202 7.14 31.82 16.56
N ALA A 203 7.80 30.85 15.94
CA ALA A 203 8.22 30.89 14.54
C ALA A 203 7.71 29.63 13.79
N TRP A 204 7.05 29.86 12.67
CA TRP A 204 6.55 28.78 11.82
C TRP A 204 6.95 29.05 10.36
N GLY A 205 7.67 28.10 9.75
CA GLY A 205 8.13 28.23 8.37
C GLY A 205 7.00 28.02 7.35
N LEU A 206 6.72 26.78 7.01
CA LEU A 206 5.64 26.41 6.08
C LEU A 206 4.51 25.71 6.85
N VAL A 207 3.34 26.30 6.83
CA VAL A 207 2.14 25.76 7.45
C VAL A 207 1.10 25.45 6.37
N THR A 208 0.63 24.21 6.32
CA THR A 208 -0.43 23.77 5.39
C THR A 208 -1.56 23.12 6.17
N SER A 209 -2.81 23.42 5.80
CA SER A 209 -3.99 22.83 6.40
C SER A 209 -5.03 22.56 5.31
N GLY A 210 -5.36 21.30 5.08
CA GLY A 210 -6.19 20.88 3.95
C GLY A 210 -5.54 21.14 2.59
N GLY A 211 -6.23 20.77 1.52
CA GLY A 211 -5.77 21.01 0.16
C GLY A 211 -4.54 20.18 -0.29
N SER A 212 -3.88 20.66 -1.33
CA SER A 212 -2.67 20.02 -1.89
C SER A 212 -1.66 21.05 -2.34
N LEU A 213 -0.37 20.82 -2.04
CA LEU A 213 0.70 21.73 -2.40
C LEU A 213 1.86 20.99 -3.06
N ASN A 214 2.26 21.44 -4.24
CA ASN A 214 3.52 21.05 -4.86
C ASN A 214 4.58 22.11 -4.57
N VAL A 215 5.64 21.74 -3.87
CA VAL A 215 6.79 22.60 -3.62
C VAL A 215 7.90 22.23 -4.58
N LEU A 216 8.32 23.18 -5.40
CA LEU A 216 9.34 22.97 -6.42
C LEU A 216 10.57 23.82 -6.13
N SER A 217 11.75 23.22 -6.24
CA SER A 217 13.00 23.97 -6.26
C SER A 217 13.96 23.44 -7.32
N ASP A 218 14.37 24.29 -8.24
CA ASP A 218 15.38 23.97 -9.26
C ASP A 218 16.83 24.02 -8.68
N SER A 219 16.95 24.21 -7.39
CA SER A 219 18.19 24.20 -6.61
C SER A 219 17.95 23.48 -5.30
N GLY A 220 18.69 23.75 -4.26
CA GLY A 220 18.34 23.32 -2.92
C GLY A 220 17.13 24.08 -2.37
N LEU A 221 16.44 23.47 -1.40
CA LEU A 221 15.35 24.09 -0.66
C LEU A 221 15.68 24.14 0.83
N THR A 222 15.64 25.31 1.41
CA THR A 222 15.78 25.51 2.86
C THR A 222 14.47 26.02 3.45
N ILE A 223 13.95 25.32 4.46
CA ILE A 223 12.79 25.75 5.25
C ILE A 223 13.24 25.86 6.69
N SER A 224 13.18 27.05 7.26
CA SER A 224 13.65 27.29 8.62
C SER A 224 12.64 28.05 9.48
N ALA A 225 12.60 27.72 10.76
CA ALA A 225 11.93 28.48 11.79
C ALA A 225 12.88 28.72 12.96
N ASP A 226 13.05 29.98 13.35
CA ASP A 226 13.91 30.38 14.44
C ASP A 226 13.14 31.24 15.42
N ALA A 227 13.01 30.77 16.65
CA ALA A 227 12.31 31.46 17.72
C ALA A 227 13.28 31.69 18.89
N GLN A 228 13.42 32.95 19.32
CA GLN A 228 14.44 33.34 20.29
C GLN A 228 13.93 34.25 21.41
N GLU A 229 14.62 34.25 22.54
CA GLU A 229 14.44 35.13 23.66
C GLU A 229 13.07 35.14 24.34
N GLY A 230 12.29 34.06 24.20
CA GLY A 230 10.99 33.91 24.91
C GLY A 230 11.21 33.54 26.37
N SER A 231 10.60 34.28 27.29
CA SER A 231 10.72 34.02 28.73
C SER A 231 9.58 33.16 29.25
N ALA A 232 8.45 33.10 28.56
CA ALA A 232 7.31 32.25 28.92
C ALA A 232 7.38 30.90 28.17
N TYR A 233 7.47 30.93 26.86
CA TYR A 233 7.78 29.76 26.03
C TYR A 233 8.31 30.18 24.66
N VAL A 234 9.04 29.24 24.05
CA VAL A 234 9.63 29.42 22.72
C VAL A 234 9.21 28.25 21.86
N THR A 235 8.67 28.52 20.70
CA THR A 235 8.21 27.48 19.79
C THR A 235 8.71 27.75 18.37
N ALA A 236 9.42 26.79 17.79
CA ALA A 236 9.86 26.84 16.40
C ALA A 236 9.38 25.57 15.67
N LYS A 237 8.67 25.75 14.57
CA LYS A 237 8.23 24.65 13.71
C LYS A 237 8.50 24.99 12.25
N ALA A 238 9.41 24.24 11.63
CA ALA A 238 9.81 24.57 10.25
C ALA A 238 8.75 24.16 9.24
N VAL A 239 8.21 22.93 9.32
CA VAL A 239 7.10 22.48 8.47
C VAL A 239 5.99 21.94 9.36
N VAL A 240 4.77 22.44 9.17
CA VAL A 240 3.56 21.95 9.81
C VAL A 240 2.50 21.62 8.75
N SER A 241 2.04 20.39 8.74
CA SER A 241 1.03 19.94 7.78
C SER A 241 -0.11 19.25 8.51
N ALA A 242 -1.31 19.73 8.27
CA ALA A 242 -2.54 19.17 8.85
C ALA A 242 -3.51 18.76 7.73
N ASN A 243 -3.75 17.46 7.57
CA ASN A 243 -4.67 16.92 6.58
C ASN A 243 -4.45 17.44 5.15
N SER A 244 -3.20 17.75 4.79
CA SER A 244 -2.81 18.25 3.49
C SER A 244 -2.05 17.19 2.69
N VAL A 245 -2.05 17.31 1.37
CA VAL A 245 -1.22 16.51 0.47
C VAL A 245 -0.09 17.39 -0.05
N ASN A 246 1.13 17.17 0.41
CA ASN A 246 2.28 17.97 0.04
C ASN A 246 3.29 17.15 -0.75
N VAL A 247 3.70 17.65 -1.90
CA VAL A 247 4.72 17.02 -2.75
C VAL A 247 5.90 17.97 -2.93
N TYR A 248 7.08 17.53 -2.56
CA TYR A 248 8.31 18.29 -2.71
C TYR A 248 9.17 17.71 -3.83
N GLN A 249 9.56 18.53 -4.77
CA GLN A 249 10.50 18.20 -5.83
C GLN A 249 11.68 19.16 -5.76
N VAL A 250 12.81 18.69 -5.28
CA VAL A 250 14.00 19.50 -5.00
C VAL A 250 15.18 18.93 -5.78
N GLN A 251 15.81 19.74 -6.63
CA GLN A 251 16.90 19.26 -7.49
C GLN A 251 18.20 18.96 -6.75
N ASN A 252 18.48 19.71 -5.68
CA ASN A 252 19.67 19.51 -4.84
C ASN A 252 19.24 19.17 -3.41
N ASP A 253 19.82 19.78 -2.41
CA ASP A 253 19.59 19.45 -1.00
C ASP A 253 18.29 20.03 -0.46
N LEU A 254 17.62 19.27 0.40
CA LEU A 254 16.48 19.71 1.21
C LEU A 254 16.93 19.88 2.66
N THR A 255 16.79 21.10 3.18
CA THR A 255 17.12 21.41 4.57
C THR A 255 15.88 21.95 5.29
N ILE A 256 15.46 21.27 6.36
CA ILE A 256 14.33 21.67 7.22
C ILE A 256 14.89 21.84 8.63
N THR A 257 14.86 23.06 9.17
CA THR A 257 15.45 23.34 10.48
C THR A 257 14.52 24.14 11.38
N ALA A 258 14.40 23.71 12.63
CA ALA A 258 13.67 24.43 13.66
C ALA A 258 14.60 24.69 14.87
N THR A 259 14.72 25.94 15.29
CA THR A 259 15.54 26.33 16.43
C THR A 259 14.73 27.15 17.42
N ALA A 260 14.68 26.70 18.68
CA ALA A 260 13.98 27.40 19.74
C ALA A 260 14.95 27.68 20.89
N VAL A 261 15.27 28.96 21.10
CA VAL A 261 16.25 29.42 22.10
C VAL A 261 15.51 30.28 23.14
N GLY A 262 15.50 29.85 24.38
CA GLY A 262 14.90 30.62 25.48
C GLY A 262 15.73 31.87 25.85
N ASP A 263 15.17 32.68 26.73
CA ASP A 263 15.84 33.87 27.24
C ASP A 263 16.99 33.45 28.15
N GLN A 264 18.23 33.66 27.67
CA GLN A 264 19.43 33.23 28.35
C GLN A 264 20.13 34.41 29.03
N ASP A 265 20.96 34.13 30.04
CA ASP A 265 21.87 35.08 30.59
C ASP A 265 22.79 35.63 29.50
N ARG A 266 22.82 36.92 29.33
CA ARG A 266 23.66 37.55 28.34
C ARG A 266 24.32 38.83 28.90
N THR A 267 25.50 39.13 28.40
CA THR A 267 26.20 40.35 28.68
C THR A 267 26.27 41.16 27.40
N GLU A 268 25.76 42.38 27.45
CA GLU A 268 25.84 43.32 26.33
C GLU A 268 26.61 44.57 26.76
N THR A 269 27.54 45.00 25.93
CA THR A 269 28.30 46.23 26.18
C THR A 269 27.71 47.38 25.37
N VAL A 270 27.14 48.36 26.04
CA VAL A 270 26.56 49.53 25.41
C VAL A 270 27.31 50.77 25.95
N SER A 271 27.93 51.51 25.05
CA SER A 271 28.70 52.73 25.40
C SER A 271 29.78 52.50 26.48
N GLU A 272 30.55 51.44 26.36
CA GLU A 272 31.61 51.02 27.29
C GLU A 272 31.12 50.54 28.67
N VAL A 273 29.83 50.37 28.85
CA VAL A 273 29.23 49.79 30.06
C VAL A 273 28.72 48.40 29.77
N GLU A 274 29.12 47.47 30.58
CA GLU A 274 28.69 46.06 30.50
C GLU A 274 27.42 45.87 31.30
N TYR A 275 26.38 45.38 30.63
CA TYR A 275 25.07 45.04 31.22
C TYR A 275 24.90 43.53 31.19
N THR A 276 24.66 42.95 32.35
CA THR A 276 24.32 41.53 32.46
C THR A 276 22.80 41.40 32.60
N TYR A 277 22.21 40.68 31.68
CA TYR A 277 20.80 40.31 31.72
C TYR A 277 20.70 38.88 32.23
N SER A 278 19.97 38.67 33.30
CA SER A 278 19.68 37.31 33.78
C SER A 278 18.42 36.77 33.12
N GLY A 279 18.56 35.64 32.47
CA GLY A 279 17.43 34.93 31.89
C GLY A 279 16.43 34.50 32.97
N SER A 280 15.15 34.36 32.61
CA SER A 280 14.12 33.96 33.53
C SER A 280 14.17 32.47 33.84
N SER A 281 14.48 32.07 35.05
CA SER A 281 14.62 30.65 35.43
C SER A 281 13.27 29.93 35.74
N THR A 282 12.15 30.60 35.61
CA THR A 282 10.87 30.01 36.03
C THR A 282 9.97 29.61 34.91
N SER A 283 9.79 28.28 34.78
CA SER A 283 8.70 27.57 34.23
C SER A 283 8.37 27.75 32.74
N THR A 284 9.35 27.58 31.85
CA THR A 284 9.08 27.72 30.43
C THR A 284 9.58 26.53 29.63
N GLN A 285 8.94 26.30 28.52
CA GLN A 285 9.24 25.19 27.62
C GLN A 285 9.75 25.75 26.29
N ALA A 286 10.91 25.28 25.87
CA ALA A 286 11.37 25.46 24.50
C ALA A 286 10.94 24.23 23.67
N THR A 287 10.30 24.48 22.57
CA THR A 287 9.84 23.42 21.65
C THR A 287 10.32 23.69 20.23
N ALA A 288 11.07 22.75 19.66
CA ALA A 288 11.46 22.79 18.26
C ALA A 288 10.97 21.54 17.53
N VAL A 289 10.33 21.72 16.37
CA VAL A 289 9.90 20.61 15.52
C VAL A 289 10.30 20.90 14.08
N GLY A 290 11.12 20.02 13.50
CA GLY A 290 11.55 20.15 12.11
C GLY A 290 10.37 19.95 11.17
N LEU A 291 9.76 18.78 11.21
CA LEU A 291 8.60 18.41 10.40
C LEU A 291 7.49 17.86 11.31
N GLU A 292 6.30 18.44 11.25
CA GLU A 292 5.11 17.95 11.97
C GLU A 292 3.97 17.66 10.96
N LEU A 293 3.49 16.41 10.95
CA LEU A 293 2.31 15.99 10.20
C LEU A 293 1.21 15.50 11.16
N THR A 294 0.03 16.10 11.03
CA THR A 294 -1.18 15.67 11.75
C THR A 294 -2.23 15.19 10.74
N GLY A 295 -1.99 14.03 10.13
CA GLY A 295 -2.78 13.49 9.01
C GLY A 295 -2.32 14.04 7.65
N GLY A 296 -2.90 13.49 6.58
CA GLY A 296 -2.50 13.82 5.21
C GLY A 296 -1.20 13.16 4.78
N SER A 297 -0.52 13.72 3.77
CA SER A 297 0.71 13.13 3.25
C SER A 297 1.77 14.17 2.87
N MET A 298 3.03 13.76 3.05
CA MET A 298 4.19 14.44 2.51
C MET A 298 5.01 13.44 1.68
N VAL A 299 5.26 13.80 0.42
CA VAL A 299 6.15 13.05 -0.47
C VAL A 299 7.25 13.99 -0.93
N ALA A 300 8.51 13.62 -0.70
CA ALA A 300 9.65 14.41 -1.12
C ALA A 300 10.60 13.60 -2.00
N GLU A 301 10.88 14.12 -3.20
CA GLU A 301 11.89 13.62 -4.12
C GLU A 301 13.03 14.64 -4.18
N VAL A 302 14.21 14.25 -3.73
CA VAL A 302 15.35 15.16 -3.50
C VAL A 302 16.57 14.65 -4.25
N GLY A 303 17.07 15.46 -5.17
CA GLY A 303 18.24 15.13 -6.00
C GLY A 303 19.60 15.24 -5.26
N GLY A 304 19.62 15.71 -4.03
CA GLY A 304 20.78 15.79 -3.14
C GLY A 304 20.51 15.15 -1.79
N SER A 305 21.07 15.72 -0.76
CA SER A 305 20.92 15.27 0.63
C SER A 305 19.68 15.86 1.31
N VAL A 306 19.18 15.17 2.30
CA VAL A 306 18.08 15.65 3.16
C VAL A 306 18.59 15.88 4.56
N THR A 307 18.31 17.06 5.12
CA THR A 307 18.55 17.37 6.52
C THR A 307 17.28 17.87 7.18
N ILE A 308 16.83 17.17 8.24
CA ILE A 308 15.70 17.59 9.07
C ILE A 308 16.20 17.72 10.50
N LYS A 309 16.29 18.95 11.02
CA LYS A 309 16.88 19.21 12.32
C LYS A 309 15.97 20.04 13.22
N ALA A 310 15.85 19.62 14.47
CA ALA A 310 15.24 20.42 15.52
C ALA A 310 16.26 20.65 16.65
N SER A 311 16.36 21.87 17.14
CA SER A 311 17.24 22.17 18.28
C SER A 311 16.58 23.13 19.27
N THR A 312 16.77 22.84 20.54
CA THR A 312 16.36 23.75 21.62
C THR A 312 17.52 24.07 22.55
N ASP A 313 17.57 25.30 23.02
CA ASP A 313 18.56 25.75 24.00
C ASP A 313 17.87 26.58 25.08
N TRP A 314 17.60 25.93 26.21
CA TRP A 314 16.96 26.56 27.35
C TRP A 314 17.27 25.84 28.67
N ALA A 315 17.37 26.60 29.76
CA ALA A 315 17.61 26.06 31.09
C ALA A 315 16.38 25.40 31.75
N GLY A 316 15.19 25.52 31.14
CA GLY A 316 13.94 24.94 31.61
C GLY A 316 13.58 23.62 30.90
N GLY A 317 12.29 23.35 30.65
CA GLY A 317 11.83 22.18 29.89
C GLY A 317 12.10 22.35 28.39
N ASN A 318 12.70 21.34 27.77
CA ASN A 318 13.07 21.35 26.35
C ASN A 318 12.44 20.16 25.61
N ILE A 319 11.88 20.41 24.44
CA ILE A 319 11.39 19.40 23.53
C ILE A 319 11.93 19.70 22.13
N ALA A 320 12.75 18.80 21.60
CA ALA A 320 13.20 18.86 20.22
C ALA A 320 12.74 17.59 19.49
N THR A 321 12.12 17.74 18.33
CA THR A 321 11.68 16.61 17.53
C THR A 321 12.01 16.86 16.06
N GLY A 322 12.84 16.01 15.48
CA GLY A 322 13.19 16.12 14.05
C GLY A 322 11.94 15.92 13.18
N VAL A 323 11.32 14.76 13.27
CA VAL A 323 10.06 14.42 12.59
C VAL A 323 9.02 14.01 13.62
N LYS A 324 7.84 14.61 13.55
CA LYS A 324 6.68 14.27 14.36
C LYS A 324 5.49 13.91 13.48
N ALA A 325 4.99 12.69 13.61
CA ALA A 325 3.87 12.20 12.81
C ALA A 325 2.75 11.65 13.69
N ALA A 326 1.51 12.08 13.42
CA ALA A 326 0.32 11.60 14.10
C ALA A 326 -0.35 10.47 13.30
N GLU A 327 -1.35 9.85 13.92
CA GLU A 327 -2.14 8.77 13.31
C GLU A 327 -2.70 9.15 11.93
N GLY A 328 -2.52 8.26 10.96
CA GLY A 328 -2.96 8.44 9.59
C GLY A 328 -2.07 9.35 8.74
N ALA A 329 -0.99 9.92 9.29
CA ALA A 329 0.00 10.65 8.50
C ALA A 329 0.82 9.71 7.60
N VAL A 330 1.11 10.16 6.38
CA VAL A 330 1.97 9.44 5.44
C VAL A 330 3.18 10.29 5.07
N ILE A 331 4.37 9.81 5.35
CA ILE A 331 5.62 10.48 5.01
C ILE A 331 6.43 9.57 4.09
N ALA A 332 6.80 10.06 2.92
CA ALA A 332 7.72 9.38 2.02
C ALA A 332 8.81 10.37 1.59
N VAL A 333 10.05 10.09 1.96
CA VAL A 333 11.20 10.91 1.60
C VAL A 333 12.22 10.05 0.87
N HIS A 334 12.53 10.44 -0.34
CA HIS A 334 13.56 9.82 -1.15
C HIS A 334 14.65 10.85 -1.48
N SER A 335 15.90 10.49 -1.24
CA SER A 335 17.06 11.34 -1.51
C SER A 335 18.10 10.63 -2.37
N ALA A 336 18.72 11.34 -3.30
CA ALA A 336 19.87 10.80 -4.02
C ALA A 336 21.16 10.85 -3.18
N GLY A 337 21.18 11.65 -2.13
CA GLY A 337 22.29 11.77 -1.18
C GLY A 337 21.93 11.28 0.22
N ALA A 338 22.77 11.59 1.19
CA ALA A 338 22.57 11.19 2.57
C ALA A 338 21.35 11.88 3.20
N MET A 339 20.74 11.20 4.17
CA MET A 339 19.62 11.71 4.95
C MET A 339 20.03 11.83 6.43
N ASP A 340 19.83 13.00 7.02
CA ASP A 340 20.04 13.26 8.45
C ASP A 340 18.76 13.79 9.08
N ILE A 341 18.21 13.02 10.01
CA ILE A 341 17.06 13.41 10.83
C ILE A 341 17.55 13.51 12.27
N SER A 342 17.57 14.70 12.84
CA SER A 342 18.18 14.88 14.15
C SER A 342 17.40 15.82 15.05
N ALA A 343 17.47 15.54 16.35
CA ALA A 343 17.01 16.41 17.40
C ALA A 343 18.11 16.64 18.43
N GLU A 344 18.23 17.87 18.92
CA GLU A 344 19.21 18.22 19.91
C GLU A 344 18.64 19.18 20.95
N VAL A 345 18.84 18.85 22.19
CA VAL A 345 18.60 19.74 23.31
C VAL A 345 19.98 20.22 23.78
N VAL A 346 20.24 21.51 23.58
CA VAL A 346 21.45 22.18 24.04
C VAL A 346 21.03 23.02 25.23
N GLY A 347 21.69 22.92 26.33
CA GLY A 347 21.40 23.77 27.50
C GLY A 347 22.10 23.25 28.75
N THR A 348 22.53 24.15 29.55
CA THR A 348 23.12 23.88 30.87
C THR A 348 22.34 24.63 31.93
N THR A 349 22.07 23.99 33.05
CA THR A 349 21.55 24.70 34.22
C THR A 349 22.65 25.66 34.78
N ALA A 350 22.22 26.64 35.56
CA ALA A 350 23.14 27.51 36.30
C ALA A 350 24.16 26.73 37.17
N ASP A 351 23.89 25.49 37.52
CA ASP A 351 24.75 24.58 38.27
C ASP A 351 25.66 23.72 37.39
N GLY A 352 25.68 23.94 36.08
CA GLY A 352 26.48 23.17 35.12
C GLY A 352 25.92 21.81 34.79
N ASN A 353 24.75 21.41 35.31
CA ASN A 353 24.06 20.19 34.95
C ASN A 353 23.32 20.39 33.64
N VAL A 354 23.52 19.50 32.74
CA VAL A 354 22.81 19.52 31.43
C VAL A 354 21.38 19.08 31.63
N ILE A 355 20.40 19.98 31.44
CA ILE A 355 19.00 19.58 31.40
C ILE A 355 18.68 19.17 29.97
N ARG A 356 18.50 17.90 29.79
CA ARG A 356 18.15 17.32 28.50
C ARG A 356 16.92 16.52 28.72
N LYS A 357 15.78 16.90 28.16
CA LYS A 357 14.57 16.08 28.14
C LYS A 357 13.87 16.23 26.81
N GLY A 358 13.54 15.10 26.19
CA GLY A 358 12.65 15.02 25.06
C GLY A 358 13.27 15.44 23.71
N ALA A 359 14.49 14.97 23.40
CA ALA A 359 15.05 15.13 22.05
C ALA A 359 14.86 13.82 21.25
N ASN A 360 13.84 13.78 20.41
CA ASN A 360 13.54 12.64 19.58
C ASN A 360 13.84 12.95 18.11
N GLY A 361 14.66 12.12 17.47
CA GLY A 361 14.90 12.21 16.02
C GLY A 361 13.59 12.04 15.27
N ILE A 362 12.87 10.94 15.52
CA ILE A 362 11.53 10.66 15.02
C ILE A 362 10.62 10.34 16.20
N LEU A 363 9.45 10.96 16.25
CA LEU A 363 8.37 10.68 17.21
C LEU A 363 7.08 10.46 16.41
N ALA A 364 6.54 9.26 16.42
CA ALA A 364 5.39 8.96 15.58
C ALA A 364 4.38 8.03 16.25
N ASN A 365 3.10 8.18 15.88
CA ASN A 365 2.02 7.32 16.33
C ASN A 365 1.10 7.00 15.15
N GLY A 366 0.89 5.70 14.84
CA GLY A 366 -0.06 5.21 13.84
C GLY A 366 0.16 5.74 12.42
N SER A 367 1.39 6.11 12.06
CA SER A 367 1.74 6.71 10.77
C SER A 367 2.39 5.70 9.82
N THR A 368 2.40 6.04 8.52
CA THR A 368 3.14 5.30 7.51
C THR A 368 4.34 6.14 7.05
N MET A 369 5.55 5.65 7.27
CA MET A 369 6.77 6.38 6.94
C MET A 369 7.69 5.54 6.07
N TYR A 370 8.26 6.18 5.05
CA TYR A 370 9.22 5.59 4.13
C TYR A 370 10.37 6.57 3.92
N TYR A 371 11.56 6.20 4.37
CA TYR A 371 12.80 6.95 4.21
C TYR A 371 13.76 6.18 3.33
N ALA A 372 14.10 6.73 2.17
CA ALA A 372 15.00 6.09 1.21
C ALA A 372 16.13 7.01 0.79
N ALA A 373 17.32 6.43 0.61
CA ALA A 373 18.50 7.11 0.07
C ALA A 373 19.20 6.23 -0.97
N ASP A 374 19.63 6.83 -2.08
CA ASP A 374 20.28 6.11 -3.18
C ASP A 374 21.71 5.68 -2.81
N ASN A 375 21.86 4.51 -2.19
CA ASN A 375 23.16 3.98 -1.75
C ASN A 375 23.94 4.95 -0.84
N ALA A 376 23.23 5.70 -0.02
CA ALA A 376 23.80 6.70 0.87
C ALA A 376 23.30 6.50 2.31
N ALA A 377 23.99 7.07 3.29
CA ALA A 377 23.63 6.89 4.69
C ALA A 377 22.31 7.56 5.05
N ILE A 378 21.50 6.88 5.87
CA ILE A 378 20.37 7.47 6.59
C ILE A 378 20.75 7.50 8.06
N THR A 379 20.81 8.69 8.65
CA THR A 379 21.13 8.86 10.06
C THR A 379 19.95 9.46 10.80
N VAL A 380 19.53 8.81 11.88
CA VAL A 380 18.48 9.28 12.77
C VAL A 380 19.08 9.47 14.16
N SER A 381 19.01 10.67 14.68
CA SER A 381 19.69 11.00 15.94
C SER A 381 18.73 11.64 16.93
N GLY A 382 18.63 11.06 18.11
CA GLY A 382 18.00 11.68 19.28
C GLY A 382 18.93 12.62 20.01
N GLY A 383 18.54 13.03 21.21
CA GLY A 383 19.40 13.76 22.13
C GLY A 383 20.47 12.88 22.76
N LYS A 384 21.00 13.40 23.88
CA LYS A 384 22.18 12.82 24.55
C LYS A 384 21.87 12.24 25.93
N ASN A 385 20.57 12.16 26.29
CA ASN A 385 20.15 11.66 27.59
C ASN A 385 19.53 10.27 27.48
N ALA A 386 19.41 9.60 28.62
CA ALA A 386 18.78 8.29 28.71
C ALA A 386 17.31 8.26 28.29
N ASP A 387 16.61 9.38 28.38
CA ASP A 387 15.19 9.53 28.00
C ASP A 387 15.02 10.06 26.57
N ASP A 388 16.10 10.23 25.79
CA ASP A 388 16.06 10.74 24.45
C ASP A 388 16.16 9.56 23.44
N HIS A 389 15.34 9.58 22.39
CA HIS A 389 15.29 8.51 21.41
C HIS A 389 15.76 8.99 20.02
N ALA A 390 16.52 8.17 19.31
CA ALA A 390 16.69 8.34 17.89
C ALA A 390 15.34 8.18 17.18
N ALA A 391 14.60 7.15 17.54
CA ALA A 391 13.23 6.91 17.07
C ALA A 391 12.36 6.42 18.22
N ASP A 392 11.15 6.97 18.35
CA ASP A 392 10.10 6.54 19.27
C ASP A 392 8.79 6.46 18.46
N ILE A 393 8.43 5.24 18.07
CA ILE A 393 7.39 4.99 17.07
C ILE A 393 6.40 3.98 17.60
N GLU A 394 5.15 4.41 17.76
CA GLU A 394 4.04 3.57 18.17
C GLU A 394 3.10 3.31 16.98
N GLY A 395 2.88 2.04 16.62
CA GLY A 395 1.97 1.65 15.53
C GLY A 395 2.45 2.05 14.13
N GLY A 396 1.61 1.75 13.15
CA GLY A 396 1.87 2.10 11.75
C GLY A 396 2.94 1.24 11.09
N VAL A 397 3.50 1.75 9.98
CA VAL A 397 4.53 1.07 9.18
C VAL A 397 5.68 2.03 8.92
N THR A 398 6.88 1.65 9.34
CA THR A 398 8.09 2.44 9.08
C THR A 398 9.09 1.64 8.28
N THR A 399 9.64 2.26 7.23
CA THR A 399 10.63 1.63 6.34
C THR A 399 11.86 2.53 6.21
N PHE A 400 13.04 1.94 6.37
CA PHE A 400 14.33 2.56 6.09
C PHE A 400 15.05 1.78 4.99
N ASP A 401 15.42 2.47 3.93
CA ASP A 401 16.07 1.91 2.74
C ASP A 401 17.24 2.79 2.29
N ALA A 402 18.43 2.49 2.71
CA ALA A 402 19.65 3.19 2.32
C ALA A 402 20.34 2.58 1.08
N GLY A 403 19.67 1.65 0.38
CA GLY A 403 20.28 0.86 -0.67
C GLY A 403 21.48 0.06 -0.16
N THR A 404 22.66 0.29 -0.69
CA THR A 404 23.92 -0.27 -0.19
C THR A 404 24.61 0.62 0.87
N GLY A 405 23.96 1.71 1.28
CA GLY A 405 24.38 2.55 2.41
C GLY A 405 23.97 1.95 3.75
N THR A 406 24.22 2.66 4.83
CA THR A 406 23.90 2.21 6.18
C THR A 406 22.83 3.09 6.81
N VAL A 407 21.91 2.47 7.54
CA VAL A 407 20.99 3.16 8.44
C VAL A 407 21.62 3.25 9.82
N THR A 408 21.72 4.43 10.40
CA THR A 408 22.31 4.61 11.73
C THR A 408 21.33 5.30 12.66
N PHE A 409 21.01 4.65 13.77
CA PHE A 409 20.29 5.26 14.89
C PHE A 409 21.29 5.64 15.97
N ASN A 410 21.42 6.93 16.25
CA ASN A 410 22.27 7.44 17.32
C ASN A 410 21.41 7.69 18.57
N GLY A 411 21.41 6.76 19.50
CA GLY A 411 20.57 6.69 20.68
C GLY A 411 19.56 5.55 20.59
N THR A 412 18.68 5.45 21.58
CA THR A 412 17.65 4.41 21.65
C THR A 412 16.67 4.51 20.48
N ALA A 413 16.35 3.37 19.87
CA ALA A 413 15.31 3.23 18.85
C ALA A 413 14.20 2.30 19.39
N ASP A 414 13.01 2.85 19.59
CA ASP A 414 11.87 2.18 20.20
C ASP A 414 10.72 2.07 19.18
N PHE A 415 10.25 0.83 18.99
CA PHE A 415 9.19 0.50 18.05
C PHE A 415 8.14 -0.36 18.76
N THR A 416 6.93 0.18 18.88
CA THR A 416 5.86 -0.47 19.61
C THR A 416 4.61 -0.67 18.74
N ASN A 417 4.04 -1.88 18.74
CA ASN A 417 2.76 -2.23 18.09
C ASN A 417 2.65 -1.88 16.59
N GLY A 418 3.76 -1.91 15.84
CA GLY A 418 3.80 -1.53 14.44
C GLY A 418 4.50 -2.54 13.54
N THR A 419 4.96 -2.06 12.39
CA THR A 419 5.83 -2.79 11.47
C THR A 419 7.07 -1.95 11.16
N LEU A 420 8.24 -2.54 11.38
CA LEU A 420 9.54 -1.96 11.06
C LEU A 420 10.18 -2.74 9.91
N ASN A 421 10.47 -2.07 8.81
CA ASN A 421 11.21 -2.65 7.68
C ASN A 421 12.60 -2.04 7.60
N LEU A 422 13.63 -2.85 7.78
CA LEU A 422 15.03 -2.48 7.61
C LEU A 422 15.55 -3.18 6.33
N LYS A 423 15.91 -2.37 5.33
CA LYS A 423 16.31 -2.87 4.01
C LYS A 423 17.79 -2.73 3.71
N SER A 424 18.54 -2.14 4.61
CA SER A 424 19.97 -1.89 4.50
C SER A 424 20.66 -2.17 5.82
N ASP A 425 21.94 -2.43 5.80
CA ASP A 425 22.73 -2.60 7.03
C ASP A 425 22.42 -1.50 8.02
N THR A 426 22.21 -1.88 9.28
CA THR A 426 21.70 -0.96 10.30
C THR A 426 22.58 -1.02 11.56
N ASP A 427 22.94 0.14 12.07
CA ASP A 427 23.69 0.33 13.31
C ASP A 427 22.86 1.14 14.30
N VAL A 428 22.74 0.65 15.54
CA VAL A 428 22.17 1.39 16.66
C VAL A 428 23.29 1.70 17.65
N GLN A 429 23.66 2.96 17.75
CA GLN A 429 24.88 3.41 18.43
C GLN A 429 24.57 4.24 19.66
N THR A 430 25.43 4.14 20.64
CA THR A 430 25.41 4.99 21.84
C THR A 430 25.69 6.46 21.48
N LYS A 431 24.94 7.37 22.09
CA LYS A 431 25.17 8.83 21.95
C LYS A 431 25.31 9.48 23.33
N GLU A 432 26.53 9.68 23.76
CA GLU A 432 26.87 10.22 25.10
C GLU A 432 26.24 9.41 26.23
N ASN A 433 25.13 9.85 26.84
CA ASN A 433 24.41 9.14 27.90
C ASN A 433 23.15 8.42 27.41
N SER A 434 22.81 8.53 26.13
CA SER A 434 21.73 7.76 25.50
C SER A 434 22.31 6.44 25.03
N LEU A 435 21.69 5.33 25.44
CA LEU A 435 22.10 3.98 25.08
C LEU A 435 21.86 3.72 23.59
N GLY A 436 22.74 2.95 22.97
CA GLY A 436 22.54 2.37 21.65
C GLY A 436 21.66 1.14 21.73
N SER A 437 20.39 1.32 22.13
CA SER A 437 19.44 0.23 22.37
C SER A 437 18.36 0.18 21.30
N LEU A 438 17.95 -1.05 20.95
CA LEU A 438 16.83 -1.31 20.06
C LEU A 438 15.73 -2.01 20.85
N ASP A 439 14.62 -1.34 21.07
CA ASP A 439 13.48 -1.88 21.80
C ASP A 439 12.31 -2.17 20.84
N ILE A 440 11.92 -3.46 20.74
CA ILE A 440 10.89 -3.95 19.83
C ILE A 440 9.78 -4.60 20.66
N SER A 441 8.62 -3.97 20.73
CA SER A 441 7.49 -4.45 21.51
C SER A 441 6.21 -4.57 20.68
N GLY A 442 5.62 -5.77 20.62
CA GLY A 442 4.42 -6.04 19.83
C GLY A 442 4.57 -5.73 18.33
N THR A 443 5.80 -5.65 17.84
CA THR A 443 6.14 -5.12 16.51
C THR A 443 6.62 -6.24 15.60
N ALA A 444 6.24 -6.19 14.32
CA ALA A 444 6.83 -7.01 13.27
C ALA A 444 8.06 -6.29 12.70
N MET A 445 9.25 -6.86 12.90
CA MET A 445 10.50 -6.36 12.34
C MET A 445 10.93 -7.22 11.16
N ASN A 446 11.05 -6.60 9.99
CA ASN A 446 11.45 -7.24 8.74
C ASN A 446 12.86 -6.80 8.36
N LEU A 447 13.78 -7.73 8.29
CA LEU A 447 15.14 -7.53 7.82
C LEU A 447 15.20 -8.03 6.38
N THR A 448 15.32 -7.14 5.41
CA THR A 448 15.12 -7.49 3.99
C THR A 448 16.13 -6.80 3.06
N ASP A 449 16.06 -7.09 1.79
CA ASP A 449 16.83 -6.48 0.69
C ASP A 449 18.37 -6.51 0.95
N ASN A 450 19.01 -5.37 1.01
CA ASN A 450 20.48 -5.26 1.13
C ASN A 450 21.01 -5.41 2.57
N LEU A 451 20.13 -5.60 3.56
CA LEU A 451 20.57 -5.79 4.93
C LEU A 451 21.29 -7.13 5.10
N ALA A 452 22.55 -7.12 5.50
CA ALA A 452 23.30 -8.29 5.93
C ALA A 452 23.48 -8.29 7.46
N ALA A 453 23.64 -7.12 8.08
CA ALA A 453 23.84 -6.97 9.51
C ALA A 453 22.98 -5.88 10.13
N LEU A 454 22.42 -6.21 11.31
CA LEU A 454 21.88 -5.27 12.27
C LEU A 454 22.76 -5.30 13.51
N THR A 455 23.46 -4.21 13.79
CA THR A 455 24.36 -4.10 14.94
C THR A 455 23.78 -3.16 15.98
N VAL A 456 23.63 -3.63 17.20
CA VAL A 456 23.11 -2.85 18.34
C VAL A 456 24.18 -2.78 19.42
N GLU A 457 24.66 -1.60 19.71
CA GLU A 457 25.85 -1.42 20.55
C GLU A 457 25.63 -1.82 22.00
N ASP A 458 24.45 -1.55 22.57
CA ASP A 458 24.18 -1.89 23.98
C ASP A 458 23.19 -3.05 24.15
N LYS A 459 21.93 -2.85 23.82
CA LYS A 459 20.90 -3.82 24.14
C LYS A 459 19.81 -3.92 23.07
N THR A 460 19.41 -5.15 22.77
CA THR A 460 18.18 -5.43 22.04
C THR A 460 17.14 -6.00 22.97
N THR A 461 15.94 -5.41 23.01
CA THR A 461 14.79 -5.93 23.76
C THR A 461 13.74 -6.45 22.78
N LEU A 462 13.25 -7.67 23.02
CA LEU A 462 12.14 -8.27 22.29
C LEU A 462 11.00 -8.57 23.24
N ALA A 463 9.83 -7.98 23.01
CA ALA A 463 8.65 -8.17 23.87
C ALA A 463 7.40 -8.46 23.03
N GLY A 464 7.00 -9.71 22.93
CA GLY A 464 5.83 -10.12 22.16
C GLY A 464 5.93 -9.79 20.66
N SER A 465 7.11 -9.87 20.10
CA SER A 465 7.44 -9.34 18.76
C SER A 465 7.69 -10.45 17.75
N THR A 466 7.59 -10.10 16.47
CA THR A 466 7.88 -11.01 15.36
C THR A 466 9.09 -10.48 14.59
N VAL A 467 10.11 -11.32 14.37
CA VAL A 467 11.31 -10.96 13.60
C VAL A 467 11.44 -11.85 12.39
N TYR A 468 11.42 -11.24 11.22
CA TYR A 468 11.67 -11.90 9.94
C TYR A 468 13.09 -11.57 9.45
N PHE A 469 13.90 -12.58 9.23
CA PHE A 469 15.24 -12.44 8.63
C PHE A 469 15.21 -12.44 7.10
N TYR A 470 14.05 -12.25 6.49
CA TYR A 470 13.83 -12.22 5.06
C TYR A 470 12.49 -11.55 4.76
N ASP A 471 12.27 -11.13 3.52
CA ASP A 471 10.94 -10.68 3.09
C ASP A 471 9.97 -11.88 3.03
N GLU A 472 8.99 -11.90 3.90
CA GLU A 472 7.98 -12.96 3.97
C GLU A 472 7.23 -13.15 2.64
N ASN A 473 7.05 -12.08 1.88
CA ASN A 473 6.38 -12.09 0.58
C ASN A 473 7.33 -12.52 -0.56
N ASN A 474 8.65 -12.52 -0.33
CA ASN A 474 9.64 -12.94 -1.31
C ASN A 474 10.10 -14.38 -1.09
N GLN A 475 9.36 -15.32 -1.68
CA GLN A 475 9.68 -16.74 -1.55
C GLN A 475 11.06 -17.12 -2.12
N ALA A 476 11.54 -16.39 -3.12
CA ALA A 476 12.87 -16.64 -3.67
C ALA A 476 13.97 -16.27 -2.66
N GLU A 477 13.83 -15.17 -1.97
CA GLU A 477 14.73 -14.76 -0.89
C GLU A 477 14.75 -15.77 0.25
N LYS A 478 13.58 -16.26 0.64
CA LYS A 478 13.41 -17.23 1.71
C LYS A 478 14.17 -18.54 1.46
N TYR A 479 14.21 -19.02 0.21
CA TYR A 479 14.71 -20.36 -0.11
C TYR A 479 15.90 -20.42 -1.08
N ASN A 480 16.34 -19.30 -1.65
CA ASN A 480 17.34 -19.28 -2.72
C ASN A 480 18.55 -18.40 -2.47
N THR A 481 18.62 -17.67 -1.39
CA THR A 481 19.73 -16.74 -1.14
C THR A 481 20.83 -17.35 -0.29
N ALA A 482 22.05 -16.89 -0.50
CA ALA A 482 23.18 -17.10 0.41
C ALA A 482 23.38 -15.93 1.37
N ASP A 483 22.56 -14.89 1.24
CA ASP A 483 22.70 -13.66 2.00
C ASP A 483 21.94 -13.80 3.33
N TYR A 484 22.58 -14.46 4.28
CA TYR A 484 22.06 -14.61 5.63
C TYR A 484 22.29 -13.36 6.44
N ARG A 485 21.38 -13.12 7.37
CA ARG A 485 21.35 -11.91 8.19
C ARG A 485 21.75 -12.20 9.62
N THR A 486 22.45 -11.25 10.21
CA THR A 486 22.91 -11.35 11.58
C THR A 486 22.43 -10.15 12.37
N ILE A 487 21.80 -10.40 13.52
CA ILE A 487 21.60 -9.38 14.56
C ILE A 487 22.74 -9.56 15.55
N THR A 488 23.54 -8.51 15.78
CA THR A 488 24.60 -8.50 16.79
C THR A 488 24.24 -7.49 17.86
N THR A 489 24.31 -7.88 19.11
CA THR A 489 24.01 -7.01 20.26
C THR A 489 24.88 -7.38 21.47
N ASN A 490 25.23 -6.42 22.31
CA ASN A 490 25.92 -6.73 23.55
C ASN A 490 25.02 -7.53 24.50
N ASN A 491 23.76 -7.15 24.60
CA ASN A 491 22.79 -7.81 25.47
C ASN A 491 21.49 -8.06 24.70
N LEU A 492 20.95 -9.25 24.83
CA LEU A 492 19.61 -9.57 24.35
C LEU A 492 18.70 -9.83 25.56
N ASP A 493 17.62 -9.06 25.67
CA ASP A 493 16.62 -9.23 26.71
C ASP A 493 15.26 -9.56 26.08
N ALA A 494 14.52 -10.51 26.65
CA ALA A 494 13.24 -10.89 26.10
C ALA A 494 12.16 -11.05 27.15
N SER A 495 10.97 -10.60 26.83
CA SER A 495 9.74 -10.88 27.58
C SER A 495 8.66 -11.38 26.62
N ASP A 496 7.59 -11.92 27.18
CA ASP A 496 6.45 -12.44 26.41
C ASP A 496 6.83 -13.52 25.40
N THR A 497 6.01 -13.74 24.39
CA THR A 497 6.28 -14.73 23.34
C THR A 497 6.74 -14.02 22.07
N ASN A 498 7.93 -14.32 21.61
CA ASN A 498 8.53 -13.77 20.41
C ASN A 498 8.58 -14.81 19.30
N GLU A 499 8.25 -14.42 18.08
CA GLU A 499 8.28 -15.28 16.90
C GLU A 499 9.51 -14.90 16.05
N LEU A 500 10.38 -15.86 15.77
CA LEU A 500 11.57 -15.67 14.92
C LEU A 500 11.44 -16.53 13.66
N PHE A 501 11.62 -15.91 12.50
CA PHE A 501 11.61 -16.58 11.20
C PHE A 501 12.99 -16.49 10.58
N MET A 502 13.73 -17.60 10.57
CA MET A 502 15.15 -17.68 10.24
C MET A 502 15.38 -18.65 9.07
N ARG A 503 16.44 -18.45 8.31
CA ARG A 503 16.85 -19.34 7.21
C ARG A 503 18.14 -20.05 7.55
N THR A 504 18.34 -21.23 6.95
CA THR A 504 19.60 -21.97 7.02
C THR A 504 19.87 -22.73 5.74
N ASN A 505 21.12 -22.95 5.42
CA ASN A 505 21.63 -23.90 4.43
C ASN A 505 22.80 -24.67 5.06
N ALA A 506 22.50 -25.39 6.12
CA ALA A 506 23.53 -26.08 6.92
C ALA A 506 24.43 -27.03 6.10
N ASN A 507 23.85 -27.69 5.12
CA ASN A 507 24.53 -28.70 4.31
C ASN A 507 25.08 -28.16 2.97
N GLY A 508 25.05 -26.85 2.74
CA GLY A 508 25.58 -26.26 1.51
C GLY A 508 24.88 -26.72 0.23
N VAL A 509 23.57 -26.91 0.26
CA VAL A 509 22.77 -27.39 -0.89
C VAL A 509 22.67 -26.32 -1.99
N TYR A 510 22.44 -26.74 -3.22
CA TYR A 510 22.26 -25.85 -4.40
C TYR A 510 23.42 -24.90 -4.72
N ALA A 511 24.64 -25.34 -4.52
CA ALA A 511 25.86 -24.56 -4.80
C ALA A 511 25.95 -23.23 -4.01
N GLN A 512 25.13 -23.06 -2.99
CA GLN A 512 25.25 -21.99 -2.02
C GLN A 512 26.24 -22.36 -0.91
N SER A 513 26.88 -21.37 -0.34
CA SER A 513 27.72 -21.61 0.85
C SER A 513 26.85 -22.02 2.03
N ALA A 514 27.37 -22.90 2.88
CA ALA A 514 26.73 -23.18 4.16
C ALA A 514 26.63 -21.90 4.99
N GLY A 515 25.50 -21.70 5.64
CA GLY A 515 25.26 -20.50 6.43
C GLY A 515 23.86 -20.48 7.04
N ASN A 516 23.58 -19.53 7.89
CA ASN A 516 22.27 -19.31 8.48
C ASN A 516 22.07 -17.89 9.00
N ASP A 517 20.83 -17.50 9.11
CA ASP A 517 20.43 -16.33 9.88
C ASP A 517 20.67 -16.58 11.36
N LYS A 518 21.12 -15.59 12.12
CA LYS A 518 21.42 -15.76 13.54
C LYS A 518 21.32 -14.48 14.37
N ILE A 519 21.18 -14.66 15.66
CA ILE A 519 21.35 -13.60 16.66
C ILE A 519 22.64 -13.90 17.43
N VAL A 520 23.51 -12.90 17.51
CA VAL A 520 24.76 -12.93 18.30
C VAL A 520 24.60 -11.99 19.47
N SER A 521 24.56 -12.52 20.67
CA SER A 521 24.63 -11.75 21.89
C SER A 521 26.04 -11.89 22.50
N GLU A 522 26.73 -10.78 22.74
CA GLU A 522 28.06 -10.84 23.36
C GLU A 522 27.99 -11.33 24.80
N ASN A 523 26.92 -10.96 25.50
CA ASN A 523 26.65 -11.45 26.87
C ASN A 523 25.51 -12.47 26.85
N THR A 524 25.24 -13.08 27.99
CA THR A 524 24.15 -14.04 28.13
C THR A 524 22.80 -13.38 27.85
N VAL A 525 21.97 -14.05 27.06
CA VAL A 525 20.57 -13.65 26.84
C VAL A 525 19.82 -13.66 28.18
N THR A 526 19.05 -12.66 28.46
CA THR A 526 18.29 -12.46 29.70
C THR A 526 16.80 -12.37 29.47
N GLY A 527 16.03 -12.28 30.56
CA GLY A 527 14.58 -12.17 30.51
C GLY A 527 13.86 -13.53 30.61
N SER A 528 12.54 -13.49 30.65
CA SER A 528 11.67 -14.65 30.79
C SER A 528 10.87 -14.98 29.55
N GLY A 529 11.24 -14.41 28.43
CA GLY A 529 10.53 -14.57 27.15
C GLY A 529 10.60 -15.97 26.59
N THR A 530 9.59 -16.32 25.83
CA THR A 530 9.55 -17.53 25.02
C THR A 530 9.90 -17.18 23.58
N TYR A 531 10.77 -17.96 22.98
CA TYR A 531 11.10 -17.85 21.57
C TYR A 531 10.46 -18.99 20.80
N ASN A 532 9.55 -18.68 19.91
CA ASN A 532 9.03 -19.59 18.90
C ASN A 532 9.82 -19.39 17.61
N ILE A 533 10.57 -20.37 17.20
CA ILE A 533 11.51 -20.24 16.09
C ILE A 533 11.07 -21.14 14.94
N THR A 534 10.81 -20.51 13.80
CA THR A 534 10.57 -21.21 12.54
C THR A 534 11.83 -21.10 11.69
N VAL A 535 12.43 -22.23 11.36
CA VAL A 535 13.67 -22.30 10.59
C VAL A 535 13.37 -22.85 9.20
N PHE A 536 13.71 -22.10 8.15
CA PHE A 536 13.61 -22.57 6.78
C PHE A 536 14.98 -23.05 6.31
N ASP A 537 15.12 -24.34 6.20
CA ASP A 537 16.32 -24.94 5.65
C ASP A 537 16.18 -25.10 4.14
N GLN A 538 17.13 -24.58 3.38
CA GLN A 538 17.16 -24.70 1.92
C GLN A 538 17.26 -26.16 1.44
N GLY A 539 17.75 -27.06 2.27
CA GLY A 539 17.73 -28.50 2.02
C GLY A 539 16.32 -29.08 1.88
N MET A 540 15.30 -28.44 2.44
CA MET A 540 13.90 -28.84 2.31
C MET A 540 13.41 -28.87 0.85
N ARG A 541 13.99 -28.08 -0.04
CA ARG A 541 13.62 -28.05 -1.47
C ARG A 541 13.69 -29.41 -2.14
N ASN A 542 14.63 -30.24 -1.75
CA ASN A 542 14.83 -31.59 -2.30
C ASN A 542 14.06 -32.68 -1.54
N GLY A 543 13.19 -32.29 -0.60
CA GLY A 543 12.52 -33.25 0.26
C GLY A 543 13.53 -34.14 1.02
N TYR A 544 14.76 -33.65 1.13
CA TYR A 544 15.90 -34.40 1.65
C TYR A 544 15.92 -35.81 1.07
N ASN A 545 15.81 -36.01 -0.17
CA ASN A 545 15.79 -37.24 -1.01
C ASN A 545 15.93 -38.62 -0.27
N ASN A 546 15.78 -38.63 1.03
CA ASN A 546 15.91 -39.82 1.85
C ASN A 546 14.53 -40.32 2.20
N ALA A 547 14.26 -41.47 1.66
CA ALA A 547 13.19 -42.33 2.12
C ALA A 547 13.07 -42.25 3.64
N ALA A 548 11.88 -42.13 4.12
CA ALA A 548 11.50 -42.23 5.51
C ALA A 548 12.31 -43.35 6.19
N GLY A 549 13.31 -43.02 6.94
CA GLY A 549 14.14 -43.98 7.57
C GLY A 549 15.20 -43.33 8.45
N ALA A 550 14.85 -43.09 9.68
CA ALA A 550 15.74 -43.29 10.80
C ALA A 550 17.21 -42.81 10.67
N ASP A 551 17.41 -41.56 10.35
CA ASP A 551 18.63 -40.91 10.74
C ASP A 551 18.43 -40.28 12.12
N THR A 552 19.25 -40.61 13.07
CA THR A 552 19.16 -40.15 14.47
C THR A 552 19.52 -38.67 14.62
N LYS A 553 20.16 -38.06 13.62
CA LYS A 553 20.46 -36.64 13.51
C LYS A 553 19.53 -35.88 12.54
N GLY A 554 18.60 -36.56 11.89
CA GLY A 554 17.82 -35.94 10.83
C GLY A 554 18.67 -35.64 9.58
N HIS A 555 18.48 -34.48 8.98
CA HIS A 555 19.10 -34.10 7.72
C HIS A 555 20.26 -33.11 7.86
N LEU A 556 20.67 -32.75 9.06
CA LEU A 556 21.77 -31.81 9.28
C LEU A 556 23.10 -32.56 9.40
N ASP A 557 24.08 -32.14 8.62
CA ASP A 557 25.46 -32.66 8.70
C ASP A 557 26.20 -32.08 9.89
N GLN A 558 25.83 -30.88 10.31
CA GLN A 558 26.40 -30.18 11.48
C GLN A 558 25.33 -29.37 12.19
N ASP A 559 25.58 -29.07 13.45
CA ASP A 559 24.70 -28.21 14.24
C ASP A 559 24.75 -26.76 13.72
N VAL A 560 23.61 -26.10 13.75
CA VAL A 560 23.44 -24.72 13.27
C VAL A 560 23.13 -23.80 14.43
N VAL A 561 23.99 -22.83 14.72
CA VAL A 561 23.79 -21.87 15.81
C VAL A 561 22.75 -20.82 15.39
N LEU A 562 21.61 -20.78 16.09
CA LEU A 562 20.53 -19.82 15.88
C LEU A 562 20.68 -18.59 16.77
N ILE A 563 21.05 -18.77 18.05
CA ILE A 563 21.28 -17.71 19.02
C ILE A 563 22.58 -18.04 19.81
N GLU A 564 23.57 -17.17 19.72
CA GLU A 564 24.78 -17.27 20.51
C GLU A 564 24.53 -16.77 21.95
N ASN A 565 25.20 -17.38 22.96
CA ASN A 565 25.05 -17.10 24.39
C ASN A 565 23.60 -17.20 24.91
N ALA A 566 22.80 -18.09 24.32
CA ALA A 566 21.43 -18.36 24.76
C ALA A 566 21.32 -18.73 26.23
N ASP A 567 20.31 -18.19 26.93
CA ASP A 567 20.08 -18.53 28.33
C ASP A 567 19.63 -20.00 28.49
N LYS A 568 20.28 -20.74 29.37
CA LYS A 568 19.92 -22.15 29.68
C LYS A 568 18.56 -22.31 30.36
N GLY A 569 18.04 -21.24 30.94
CA GLY A 569 16.72 -21.17 31.54
C GLY A 569 15.62 -20.67 30.59
N GLY A 570 15.98 -20.22 29.42
CA GLY A 570 15.05 -19.70 28.40
C GLY A 570 14.17 -20.81 27.81
N THR A 571 13.02 -20.42 27.28
CA THR A 571 12.09 -21.31 26.57
C THR A 571 12.23 -21.12 25.08
N TYR A 572 12.67 -22.17 24.38
CA TYR A 572 12.88 -22.13 22.93
C TYR A 572 12.08 -23.25 22.26
N ASN A 573 11.14 -22.88 21.41
CA ASN A 573 10.26 -23.83 20.71
C ASN A 573 10.55 -23.75 19.22
N ILE A 574 11.05 -24.83 18.63
CA ILE A 574 11.15 -24.93 17.18
C ILE A 574 9.78 -25.33 16.64
N LYS A 575 9.24 -24.51 15.79
CA LYS A 575 7.93 -24.74 15.15
C LYS A 575 8.04 -25.77 14.04
N GLU A 576 6.95 -26.47 13.80
CA GLU A 576 6.83 -27.29 12.59
C GLU A 576 7.04 -26.43 11.34
N MET A 577 7.83 -26.96 10.43
CA MET A 577 8.16 -26.31 9.17
C MET A 577 7.44 -27.02 8.03
N LYS A 578 6.93 -26.27 7.08
CA LYS A 578 6.31 -26.82 5.87
C LYS A 578 7.02 -26.28 4.65
N TYR A 579 7.27 -27.15 3.70
CA TYR A 579 7.85 -26.78 2.43
C TYR A 579 7.19 -27.53 1.29
N ASP A 580 6.55 -26.79 0.39
CA ASP A 580 6.02 -27.31 -0.86
C ASP A 580 7.06 -27.12 -1.96
N ASN A 581 7.69 -28.22 -2.39
CA ASN A 581 8.70 -28.22 -3.45
C ASN A 581 8.09 -28.18 -4.87
N GLY A 582 6.78 -27.93 -4.95
CA GLY A 582 6.00 -27.96 -6.16
C GLY A 582 5.33 -29.32 -6.40
N VAL A 583 6.04 -30.42 -6.23
CA VAL A 583 5.51 -31.79 -6.47
C VAL A 583 5.04 -32.49 -5.20
N TRP A 584 5.61 -32.16 -4.05
CA TRP A 584 5.15 -32.60 -2.73
C TRP A 584 5.22 -31.47 -1.71
N SER A 585 4.29 -31.44 -0.76
CA SER A 585 4.34 -30.59 0.42
C SER A 585 4.86 -31.42 1.59
N TYR A 586 6.01 -31.05 2.14
CA TYR A 586 6.67 -31.75 3.24
C TYR A 586 6.43 -31.04 4.57
N GLU A 587 6.24 -31.83 5.61
CA GLU A 587 6.21 -31.37 6.99
C GLU A 587 7.50 -31.81 7.68
N TYR A 588 8.17 -30.87 8.33
CA TYR A 588 9.43 -31.08 9.04
C TYR A 588 9.29 -30.72 10.49
N GLU A 589 9.97 -31.48 11.34
CA GLU A 589 10.16 -31.20 12.77
C GLU A 589 11.62 -30.86 13.03
N GLY A 590 11.84 -29.67 13.65
CA GLY A 590 13.16 -29.27 14.10
C GLY A 590 13.32 -29.53 15.59
N LYS A 591 14.55 -29.81 16.00
CA LYS A 591 14.96 -29.87 17.42
C LYS A 591 16.15 -28.94 17.61
N ALA A 592 16.08 -28.11 18.65
CA ALA A 592 17.20 -27.28 19.06
C ALA A 592 17.58 -27.62 20.53
N ASP A 593 18.86 -27.60 20.77
CA ASP A 593 19.43 -27.82 22.12
C ASP A 593 20.48 -26.74 22.42
N ILE A 594 20.70 -26.42 23.68
CA ILE A 594 21.77 -25.48 24.05
C ILE A 594 23.08 -26.27 24.13
N VAL A 595 24.00 -25.98 23.23
CA VAL A 595 25.33 -26.58 23.10
C VAL A 595 26.36 -25.46 23.15
N ASP A 596 27.38 -25.58 23.99
CA ASP A 596 28.48 -24.58 24.11
C ASP A 596 28.00 -23.11 24.25
N ASN A 597 26.95 -22.92 25.06
CA ASN A 597 26.26 -21.63 25.28
C ASN A 597 25.49 -21.06 24.05
N GLY A 598 25.34 -21.81 22.96
CA GLY A 598 24.51 -21.43 21.82
C GLY A 598 23.24 -22.27 21.77
N LEU A 599 22.16 -21.66 21.31
CA LEU A 599 20.96 -22.37 20.85
C LEU A 599 21.23 -22.91 19.46
N ASN A 600 21.42 -24.23 19.37
CA ASN A 600 21.74 -24.87 18.10
C ASN A 600 20.54 -25.69 17.58
N LEU A 601 20.22 -25.55 16.32
CA LEU A 601 19.36 -26.49 15.62
C LEU A 601 20.19 -27.77 15.41
N THR A 602 19.83 -28.84 16.11
CA THR A 602 20.61 -30.09 16.15
C THR A 602 20.00 -31.19 15.27
N GLN A 603 18.74 -31.04 14.90
CA GLN A 603 18.03 -32.03 14.10
C GLN A 603 16.89 -31.41 13.31
N VAL A 604 16.74 -31.89 12.05
CA VAL A 604 15.55 -31.65 11.23
C VAL A 604 15.08 -32.98 10.66
N THR A 605 13.85 -33.36 10.91
CA THR A 605 13.30 -34.66 10.52
C THR A 605 12.05 -34.46 9.65
N THR A 606 11.95 -35.19 8.54
CA THR A 606 10.74 -35.23 7.70
C THR A 606 9.68 -36.07 8.40
N ARG A 607 8.51 -35.47 8.68
CA ARG A 607 7.36 -36.14 9.28
C ARG A 607 6.40 -36.74 8.28
N ALA A 608 5.99 -35.95 7.30
CA ALA A 608 5.00 -36.34 6.31
C ALA A 608 5.29 -35.70 4.96
N ALA A 609 4.77 -36.34 3.91
CA ALA A 609 4.62 -35.73 2.60
C ALA A 609 3.13 -35.68 2.28
N THR A 610 2.63 -34.49 1.99
CA THR A 610 1.21 -34.24 1.74
C THR A 610 1.01 -33.64 0.35
N GLN A 611 -0.23 -33.39 0.00
CA GLN A 611 -0.60 -32.79 -1.28
C GLN A 611 0.10 -31.45 -1.52
N SER A 612 0.73 -31.30 -2.69
CA SER A 612 1.40 -30.08 -3.10
C SER A 612 0.49 -29.16 -3.92
N SER A 613 0.96 -27.93 -4.14
CA SER A 613 0.29 -26.98 -5.02
C SER A 613 0.19 -27.46 -6.48
N ALA A 614 1.21 -28.19 -6.99
CA ALA A 614 1.15 -28.77 -8.33
C ALA A 614 0.09 -29.85 -8.42
N GLN A 615 -0.02 -30.68 -7.39
CA GLN A 615 -1.05 -31.72 -7.34
C GLN A 615 -2.46 -31.13 -7.26
N MET A 616 -2.65 -30.07 -6.48
CA MET A 616 -3.92 -29.33 -6.42
C MET A 616 -4.25 -28.66 -7.76
N ALA A 617 -3.25 -28.03 -8.39
CA ALA A 617 -3.43 -27.41 -9.70
C ALA A 617 -3.77 -28.43 -10.79
N ALA A 618 -3.17 -29.61 -10.76
CA ALA A 618 -3.48 -30.70 -11.70
C ALA A 618 -4.92 -31.22 -11.53
N GLN A 619 -5.40 -31.35 -10.29
CA GLN A 619 -6.79 -31.72 -10.02
C GLN A 619 -7.75 -30.62 -10.47
N ASP A 620 -7.47 -29.37 -10.17
CA ASP A 620 -8.30 -28.23 -10.60
C ASP A 620 -8.36 -28.12 -12.13
N ALA A 621 -7.24 -28.36 -12.83
CA ALA A 621 -7.18 -28.40 -14.29
C ALA A 621 -8.03 -29.54 -14.86
N SER A 622 -7.97 -30.73 -14.27
CA SER A 622 -8.79 -31.87 -14.66
C SER A 622 -10.27 -31.58 -14.46
N LYS A 623 -10.63 -31.00 -13.32
CA LYS A 623 -11.98 -30.66 -12.94
C LYS A 623 -12.62 -29.60 -13.87
N ILE A 624 -11.86 -28.56 -14.23
CA ILE A 624 -12.37 -27.53 -15.14
C ILE A 624 -12.49 -28.05 -16.59
N ALA A 625 -11.59 -28.93 -17.01
CA ALA A 625 -11.69 -29.58 -18.31
C ALA A 625 -12.90 -30.51 -18.39
N ALA A 626 -13.19 -31.24 -17.32
CA ALA A 626 -14.40 -32.06 -17.19
C ALA A 626 -15.69 -31.20 -17.21
N GLY A 627 -15.68 -30.07 -16.49
CA GLY A 627 -16.77 -29.09 -16.51
C GLY A 627 -17.00 -28.48 -17.91
N ALA A 628 -15.93 -28.19 -18.63
CA ALA A 628 -16.00 -27.74 -20.02
C ALA A 628 -16.56 -28.84 -20.96
N ALA A 629 -16.15 -30.12 -20.76
CA ALA A 629 -16.67 -31.25 -21.52
C ALA A 629 -18.16 -31.43 -21.29
N VAL A 630 -18.62 -31.48 -20.05
CA VAL A 630 -20.04 -31.64 -19.74
C VAL A 630 -20.87 -30.49 -20.31
N THR A 631 -20.36 -29.23 -20.18
CA THR A 631 -21.05 -28.06 -20.71
C THR A 631 -21.15 -28.08 -22.24
N LEU A 632 -20.04 -28.35 -22.96
CA LEU A 632 -19.98 -28.19 -24.42
C LEU A 632 -20.38 -29.44 -25.20
N PHE A 633 -20.31 -30.62 -24.57
CA PHE A 633 -20.69 -31.89 -25.23
C PHE A 633 -22.06 -32.37 -24.83
N GLY A 634 -22.58 -32.05 -23.64
CA GLY A 634 -23.72 -32.81 -23.15
C GLY A 634 -24.87 -32.06 -22.54
N ALA A 635 -24.70 -31.37 -21.45
CA ALA A 635 -25.79 -31.08 -20.55
C ALA A 635 -26.74 -29.98 -21.02
N ASP A 636 -26.23 -28.98 -21.73
CA ASP A 636 -26.90 -27.68 -21.84
C ASP A 636 -27.52 -27.41 -23.21
N GLU A 637 -27.28 -28.26 -24.22
CA GLU A 637 -27.74 -27.98 -25.58
C GLU A 637 -29.07 -28.64 -25.89
N THR A 638 -30.17 -27.94 -25.68
CA THR A 638 -31.52 -28.37 -26.06
C THR A 638 -31.77 -28.23 -27.57
N LEU A 639 -32.86 -28.78 -28.03
CA LEU A 639 -33.31 -28.61 -29.42
C LEU A 639 -33.44 -27.14 -29.79
N MET A 640 -34.02 -26.32 -28.91
CA MET A 640 -34.24 -24.90 -29.15
C MET A 640 -32.93 -24.13 -29.26
N GLU A 641 -31.93 -24.48 -28.46
CA GLU A 641 -30.63 -23.88 -28.47
C GLU A 641 -29.73 -24.29 -29.63
N ARG A 642 -30.03 -25.35 -30.30
CA ARG A 642 -29.30 -25.83 -31.45
C ARG A 642 -29.93 -25.42 -32.79
N LEU A 643 -31.23 -25.61 -32.92
CA LEU A 643 -31.96 -25.44 -34.21
C LEU A 643 -32.99 -24.32 -34.20
N GLY A 644 -33.27 -23.72 -33.02
CA GLY A 644 -34.44 -22.87 -32.86
C GLY A 644 -35.72 -23.65 -32.98
N ASP A 645 -36.84 -22.98 -33.16
CA ASP A 645 -38.16 -23.67 -33.32
C ASP A 645 -38.34 -24.20 -34.74
N VAL A 646 -37.79 -25.38 -34.99
CA VAL A 646 -37.87 -26.06 -36.30
C VAL A 646 -39.30 -26.55 -36.69
N ARG A 647 -40.24 -26.59 -35.75
CA ARG A 647 -41.63 -26.98 -35.97
C ARG A 647 -42.39 -26.00 -36.84
N ASN A 648 -41.94 -24.74 -36.84
CA ASN A 648 -42.55 -23.70 -37.66
C ASN A 648 -41.90 -23.54 -39.05
N SER A 649 -40.96 -24.46 -39.40
CA SER A 649 -40.40 -24.50 -40.75
C SER A 649 -41.45 -25.14 -41.65
N ALA A 650 -42.13 -24.37 -42.47
CA ALA A 650 -43.08 -24.91 -43.42
C ALA A 650 -42.32 -25.63 -44.56
N ASP A 651 -42.80 -26.85 -44.88
CA ASP A 651 -42.41 -27.67 -46.00
C ASP A 651 -41.04 -28.40 -45.92
N ASP A 652 -41.02 -29.61 -46.34
CA ASP A 652 -39.98 -30.63 -46.57
C ASP A 652 -38.60 -30.13 -47.07
N ASN A 653 -37.96 -29.20 -46.41
CA ASN A 653 -36.72 -28.55 -46.87
C ASN A 653 -35.49 -28.98 -46.05
N ASP A 654 -34.43 -29.31 -46.76
CA ASP A 654 -33.07 -29.42 -46.18
C ASP A 654 -32.66 -28.08 -45.55
N GLY A 655 -31.78 -28.07 -44.60
CA GLY A 655 -31.37 -26.84 -43.92
C GLY A 655 -29.90 -26.82 -43.55
N VAL A 656 -29.36 -25.63 -43.60
CA VAL A 656 -28.05 -25.31 -43.00
C VAL A 656 -28.26 -24.37 -41.83
N TRP A 657 -27.48 -24.53 -40.81
CA TRP A 657 -27.48 -23.65 -39.65
C TRP A 657 -26.08 -23.35 -39.16
N ALA A 658 -25.94 -22.23 -38.55
CA ALA A 658 -24.72 -21.85 -37.84
C ALA A 658 -25.11 -21.14 -36.54
N LYS A 659 -24.36 -21.40 -35.50
CA LYS A 659 -24.55 -20.70 -34.22
C LYS A 659 -23.25 -20.28 -33.60
N TYR A 660 -23.30 -19.18 -32.89
CA TYR A 660 -22.33 -18.76 -31.91
C TYR A 660 -22.78 -19.24 -30.55
N VAL A 661 -21.85 -19.75 -29.77
CA VAL A 661 -22.00 -20.08 -28.35
C VAL A 661 -20.95 -19.37 -27.53
N GLY A 662 -21.35 -18.72 -26.47
CA GLY A 662 -20.41 -18.07 -25.55
C GLY A 662 -20.93 -18.18 -24.13
N GLY A 663 -20.04 -18.25 -23.19
CA GLY A 663 -20.42 -18.35 -21.79
C GLY A 663 -19.25 -18.29 -20.83
N LYS A 664 -19.62 -18.26 -19.57
CA LYS A 664 -18.69 -18.37 -18.45
C LYS A 664 -19.20 -19.40 -17.47
N ILE A 665 -18.48 -20.48 -17.31
CA ILE A 665 -18.71 -21.44 -16.23
C ILE A 665 -17.73 -21.20 -15.08
N LYS A 666 -18.15 -21.66 -13.93
CA LYS A 666 -17.42 -21.67 -12.69
C LYS A 666 -17.45 -23.06 -12.13
N VAL A 667 -16.29 -23.59 -11.80
CA VAL A 667 -16.12 -24.93 -11.24
C VAL A 667 -15.47 -24.81 -9.87
N ALA A 668 -16.10 -25.38 -8.86
CA ALA A 668 -15.54 -25.41 -7.51
C ALA A 668 -14.21 -26.17 -7.51
N GLY A 669 -13.13 -25.52 -7.14
CA GLY A 669 -11.79 -26.09 -7.05
C GLY A 669 -11.31 -26.29 -5.62
N LEU A 670 -10.14 -26.90 -5.46
CA LEU A 670 -9.55 -27.21 -4.15
C LEU A 670 -9.02 -25.96 -3.42
N GLN A 671 -8.58 -24.97 -4.17
CA GLN A 671 -8.03 -23.73 -3.62
C GLN A 671 -8.97 -22.53 -3.76
N GLY A 672 -10.13 -22.73 -4.38
CA GLY A 672 -11.13 -21.71 -4.69
C GLY A 672 -11.85 -22.03 -5.98
N ASP A 673 -12.72 -21.15 -6.41
CA ASP A 673 -13.47 -21.36 -7.64
C ASP A 673 -12.61 -21.06 -8.87
N ASN A 674 -12.66 -21.96 -9.85
CA ASN A 674 -12.01 -21.82 -11.14
C ASN A 674 -13.02 -21.38 -12.20
N ASP A 675 -12.65 -20.44 -13.03
CA ASP A 675 -13.51 -19.90 -14.09
C ASP A 675 -13.06 -20.40 -15.47
N TYR A 676 -14.01 -20.68 -16.37
CA TYR A 676 -13.74 -20.90 -17.79
C TYR A 676 -14.68 -20.05 -18.63
N GLN A 677 -14.11 -19.10 -19.36
CA GLN A 677 -14.86 -18.23 -20.27
C GLN A 677 -14.55 -18.61 -21.70
N TYR A 678 -15.58 -19.06 -22.41
CA TYR A 678 -15.44 -19.61 -23.76
C TYR A 678 -16.25 -18.85 -24.80
N ASN A 679 -15.76 -18.97 -26.03
CA ASN A 679 -16.43 -18.55 -27.26
C ASN A 679 -16.28 -19.66 -28.31
N GLY A 680 -17.34 -19.92 -29.04
CA GLY A 680 -17.31 -20.99 -30.03
C GLY A 680 -18.33 -20.81 -31.14
N PHE A 681 -18.19 -21.64 -32.13
CA PHE A 681 -19.09 -21.74 -33.26
C PHE A 681 -19.43 -23.18 -33.53
N ALA A 682 -20.68 -23.43 -33.93
CA ALA A 682 -21.13 -24.69 -34.49
C ALA A 682 -21.87 -24.42 -35.78
N ALA A 683 -21.74 -25.37 -36.70
CA ALA A 683 -22.48 -25.32 -37.96
C ALA A 683 -22.89 -26.74 -38.37
N GLY A 684 -24.03 -26.85 -39.00
CA GLY A 684 -24.57 -28.13 -39.40
C GLY A 684 -25.44 -28.05 -40.62
N TYR A 685 -25.67 -29.25 -41.14
CA TYR A 685 -26.64 -29.51 -42.21
C TYR A 685 -27.57 -30.62 -41.77
N ASP A 686 -28.85 -30.44 -42.04
CA ASP A 686 -29.88 -31.48 -41.81
C ASP A 686 -30.81 -31.61 -42.98
N ARG A 687 -31.34 -32.85 -43.08
CA ARG A 687 -32.27 -33.26 -44.08
C ARG A 687 -33.51 -33.85 -43.48
N GLU A 688 -34.64 -33.51 -44.06
CA GLU A 688 -35.90 -34.16 -43.68
C GLU A 688 -36.02 -35.52 -44.30
N ILE A 689 -36.42 -36.54 -43.52
CA ILE A 689 -36.60 -37.91 -43.93
C ILE A 689 -38.01 -38.34 -43.53
N GLY A 690 -38.88 -38.50 -44.53
CA GLY A 690 -40.31 -38.67 -44.28
C GLY A 690 -40.91 -37.37 -43.72
N SER A 691 -42.08 -37.47 -43.13
CA SER A 691 -42.88 -36.32 -42.67
C SER A 691 -42.54 -35.86 -41.26
N ASN A 692 -41.68 -36.56 -40.54
CA ASN A 692 -41.53 -36.34 -39.10
C ASN A 692 -40.08 -36.34 -38.59
N TRP A 693 -39.12 -36.86 -39.36
CA TRP A 693 -37.72 -36.95 -38.95
C TRP A 693 -36.85 -35.97 -39.70
N ARG A 694 -36.01 -35.32 -38.97
CA ARG A 694 -34.92 -34.50 -39.47
C ARG A 694 -33.58 -35.06 -38.96
N ILE A 695 -32.68 -35.46 -39.85
CA ILE A 695 -31.40 -36.07 -39.52
C ILE A 695 -30.31 -35.16 -40.03
N GLY A 696 -29.29 -34.89 -39.20
CA GLY A 696 -28.24 -33.97 -39.56
C GLY A 696 -26.88 -34.33 -38.97
N LEU A 697 -25.90 -33.62 -39.49
CA LEU A 697 -24.53 -33.64 -38.98
C LEU A 697 -24.06 -32.23 -38.70
N ALA A 698 -23.19 -32.09 -37.72
CA ALA A 698 -22.63 -30.79 -37.32
C ALA A 698 -21.17 -30.91 -36.91
N GLY A 699 -20.49 -29.77 -37.00
CA GLY A 699 -19.20 -29.53 -36.41
C GLY A 699 -19.28 -28.41 -35.39
N GLN A 700 -18.53 -28.52 -34.31
CA GLN A 700 -18.45 -27.53 -33.25
C GLN A 700 -16.96 -27.28 -32.91
N TYR A 701 -16.66 -26.04 -32.65
CA TYR A 701 -15.37 -25.63 -32.09
C TYR A 701 -15.60 -24.53 -31.05
N ALA A 702 -14.98 -24.68 -29.89
CA ALA A 702 -14.97 -23.63 -28.88
C ALA A 702 -13.57 -23.53 -28.25
N LYS A 703 -13.24 -22.33 -27.86
CA LYS A 703 -11.99 -21.98 -27.20
C LYS A 703 -12.29 -20.98 -26.08
N GLY A 704 -11.61 -21.11 -25.00
CA GLY A 704 -11.75 -20.18 -23.89
C GLY A 704 -10.56 -20.20 -22.94
N ASP A 705 -10.49 -19.12 -22.19
CA ASP A 705 -9.48 -18.94 -21.18
C ASP A 705 -10.00 -19.44 -19.83
N THR A 706 -9.14 -20.09 -19.07
CA THR A 706 -9.41 -20.49 -17.70
C THR A 706 -8.65 -19.62 -16.74
N SER A 707 -9.26 -19.30 -15.60
CA SER A 707 -8.53 -18.76 -14.46
C SER A 707 -8.60 -19.77 -13.31
N LEU A 708 -7.44 -20.20 -12.87
CA LEU A 708 -7.22 -21.00 -11.67
C LEU A 708 -6.89 -20.06 -10.51
N THR A 709 -7.00 -20.50 -9.27
CA THR A 709 -6.72 -19.68 -8.08
C THR A 709 -5.31 -19.05 -8.13
N ASN A 710 -4.31 -19.79 -8.62
CA ASN A 710 -2.93 -19.33 -8.72
C ASN A 710 -2.38 -19.41 -10.15
N GLY A 711 -3.21 -19.25 -11.17
CA GLY A 711 -2.77 -19.39 -12.54
C GLY A 711 -3.86 -19.17 -13.57
N ASP A 712 -3.52 -19.49 -14.79
CA ASP A 712 -4.40 -19.38 -15.95
C ASP A 712 -4.20 -20.55 -16.90
N GLY A 713 -5.02 -20.63 -17.92
CA GLY A 713 -4.89 -21.64 -18.94
C GLY A 713 -5.86 -21.39 -20.08
N GLU A 714 -5.85 -22.32 -21.00
CA GLU A 714 -6.70 -22.32 -22.18
C GLU A 714 -7.29 -23.71 -22.40
N ILE A 715 -8.58 -23.76 -22.67
CA ILE A 715 -9.23 -25.01 -23.09
C ILE A 715 -9.80 -24.83 -24.48
N LYS A 716 -9.49 -25.78 -25.36
CA LYS A 716 -10.00 -25.91 -26.73
C LYS A 716 -10.86 -27.14 -26.83
N THR A 717 -12.00 -27.05 -27.48
CA THR A 717 -12.87 -28.19 -27.79
C THR A 717 -13.20 -28.21 -29.27
N ALA A 718 -13.17 -29.40 -29.85
CA ALA A 718 -13.57 -29.61 -31.22
C ALA A 718 -14.41 -30.90 -31.31
N ALA A 719 -15.57 -30.84 -31.89
CA ALA A 719 -16.47 -31.98 -31.95
C ALA A 719 -17.17 -32.11 -33.30
N GLY A 720 -17.41 -33.37 -33.73
CA GLY A 720 -18.38 -33.73 -34.74
C GLY A 720 -19.63 -34.32 -34.09
N ALA A 721 -20.80 -34.05 -34.64
CA ALA A 721 -22.06 -34.50 -34.14
C ALA A 721 -22.95 -35.11 -35.22
N LEU A 722 -23.68 -36.14 -34.84
CA LEU A 722 -24.83 -36.69 -35.58
C LEU A 722 -26.07 -36.45 -34.75
N TYR A 723 -27.14 -36.02 -35.35
CA TYR A 723 -28.38 -35.80 -34.63
C TYR A 723 -29.62 -36.17 -35.44
N GLY A 724 -30.68 -36.51 -34.74
CA GLY A 724 -31.98 -36.75 -35.29
C GLY A 724 -33.06 -36.13 -34.44
N THR A 725 -33.93 -35.36 -35.06
CA THR A 725 -35.04 -34.68 -34.40
C THR A 725 -36.34 -35.24 -35.03
N TRP A 726 -37.18 -35.82 -34.19
CA TRP A 726 -38.54 -36.24 -34.57
C TRP A 726 -39.52 -35.19 -34.06
N THR A 727 -40.41 -34.73 -34.95
CA THR A 727 -41.53 -33.85 -34.62
C THR A 727 -42.83 -34.56 -34.91
N GLY A 728 -43.62 -34.84 -33.88
CA GLY A 728 -44.90 -35.53 -33.96
C GLY A 728 -46.06 -34.57 -34.01
N ASP A 729 -47.22 -35.14 -34.36
CA ASP A 729 -48.50 -34.42 -34.30
C ASP A 729 -48.73 -33.87 -32.87
N LYS A 730 -49.41 -32.72 -32.78
CA LYS A 730 -49.83 -32.14 -31.51
C LYS A 730 -48.69 -31.64 -30.60
N GLY A 731 -47.55 -31.29 -31.15
CA GLY A 731 -46.47 -30.59 -30.41
C GLY A 731 -45.47 -31.49 -29.72
N HIS A 732 -45.52 -32.79 -29.90
CA HIS A 732 -44.49 -33.70 -29.39
C HIS A 732 -43.20 -33.59 -30.20
N HIS A 733 -42.05 -33.67 -29.54
CA HIS A 733 -40.77 -33.87 -30.22
C HIS A 733 -39.86 -34.80 -29.43
N VAL A 734 -38.99 -35.47 -30.16
CA VAL A 734 -37.86 -36.22 -29.61
C VAL A 734 -36.60 -35.76 -30.34
N ASP A 735 -35.57 -35.38 -29.56
CA ASP A 735 -34.28 -35.01 -30.11
C ASP A 735 -33.19 -35.95 -29.59
N ILE A 736 -32.37 -36.46 -30.49
CA ILE A 736 -31.27 -37.39 -30.19
C ILE A 736 -29.98 -36.81 -30.79
N ILE A 737 -28.95 -36.72 -30.00
CA ILE A 737 -27.66 -36.26 -30.49
C ILE A 737 -26.53 -37.12 -29.94
N ALA A 738 -25.58 -37.41 -30.79
CA ALA A 738 -24.30 -38.03 -30.43
C ALA A 738 -23.17 -37.16 -30.92
N LYS A 739 -22.20 -36.89 -30.06
CA LYS A 739 -21.01 -36.11 -30.38
C LYS A 739 -19.76 -36.92 -30.06
N VAL A 740 -18.70 -36.69 -30.84
CA VAL A 740 -17.37 -37.19 -30.58
C VAL A 740 -16.36 -36.07 -30.89
N GLY A 741 -15.40 -35.89 -30.01
CA GLY A 741 -14.43 -34.83 -30.20
C GLY A 741 -13.27 -34.87 -29.21
N LYS A 742 -12.60 -33.74 -29.09
CA LYS A 742 -11.46 -33.56 -28.21
C LYS A 742 -11.65 -32.37 -27.28
N VAL A 743 -11.05 -32.48 -26.10
CA VAL A 743 -10.87 -31.41 -25.11
C VAL A 743 -9.36 -31.33 -24.86
N ASP A 744 -8.74 -30.28 -25.32
CA ASP A 744 -7.31 -29.98 -25.11
C ASP A 744 -7.21 -28.87 -24.05
N SER A 745 -6.42 -29.08 -23.00
CA SER A 745 -6.23 -28.17 -21.88
C SER A 745 -4.76 -27.85 -21.72
N GLU A 746 -4.43 -26.58 -21.77
CA GLU A 746 -3.10 -26.04 -21.49
C GLU A 746 -3.21 -25.18 -20.22
N THR A 747 -2.42 -25.46 -19.18
CA THR A 747 -2.50 -24.72 -17.91
C THR A 747 -1.13 -24.29 -17.45
N SER A 748 -1.06 -23.08 -16.93
CA SER A 748 0.09 -22.53 -16.24
C SER A 748 -0.36 -22.01 -14.87
N ALA A 749 0.23 -22.52 -13.81
CA ALA A 749 -0.05 -22.08 -12.46
C ALA A 749 1.25 -21.70 -11.73
N TYR A 750 1.12 -20.99 -10.64
CA TYR A 750 2.24 -20.73 -9.72
C TYR A 750 1.94 -21.43 -8.39
N GLY A 751 2.88 -22.21 -7.95
CA GLY A 751 2.70 -22.99 -6.73
C GLY A 751 4.03 -23.38 -6.09
N GLY A 752 3.93 -24.05 -4.98
CA GLY A 752 5.08 -24.34 -4.16
C GLY A 752 5.48 -23.15 -3.28
N THR A 753 6.30 -23.42 -2.30
CA THR A 753 6.72 -22.40 -1.32
C THR A 753 7.51 -21.25 -1.97
N ILE A 754 8.17 -21.50 -3.09
CA ILE A 754 8.91 -20.47 -3.84
C ILE A 754 8.19 -19.99 -5.10
N ALA A 755 6.87 -20.16 -5.16
CA ALA A 755 6.04 -19.73 -6.28
C ALA A 755 6.60 -20.15 -7.67
N GLN A 756 6.90 -21.44 -7.83
CA GLN A 756 7.40 -21.98 -9.08
C GLN A 756 6.32 -22.03 -10.15
N LYS A 757 6.69 -21.82 -11.40
CA LYS A 757 5.78 -22.02 -12.52
C LYS A 757 5.54 -23.53 -12.72
N LEU A 758 4.28 -23.88 -12.90
CA LEU A 758 3.77 -25.23 -13.06
C LEU A 758 3.07 -25.29 -14.42
N ASP A 759 3.68 -25.92 -15.41
CA ASP A 759 3.09 -26.05 -16.73
C ASP A 759 2.60 -27.48 -16.94
N GLY A 760 1.36 -27.64 -17.40
CA GLY A 760 0.76 -28.93 -17.68
C GLY A 760 -0.18 -28.86 -18.89
N ASP A 761 -0.01 -29.79 -19.82
CA ASP A 761 -0.80 -29.91 -21.02
C ASP A 761 -1.36 -31.32 -21.13
N PHE A 762 -2.65 -31.42 -21.36
CA PHE A 762 -3.28 -32.71 -21.62
C PHE A 762 -4.45 -32.60 -22.62
N GLY A 763 -4.77 -33.72 -23.29
CA GLY A 763 -5.81 -33.76 -24.28
C GLY A 763 -6.62 -35.03 -24.26
N SER A 764 -7.90 -34.92 -23.94
CA SER A 764 -8.81 -36.02 -23.77
C SER A 764 -9.81 -36.12 -24.90
N THR A 765 -10.21 -37.37 -25.24
CA THR A 765 -11.32 -37.61 -26.18
C THR A 765 -12.64 -37.59 -25.43
N ALA A 766 -13.60 -36.81 -25.92
CA ALA A 766 -14.91 -36.73 -25.35
C ALA A 766 -15.95 -37.38 -26.29
N ILE A 767 -16.83 -38.20 -25.74
CA ILE A 767 -17.97 -38.78 -26.43
C ILE A 767 -19.24 -38.45 -25.65
N SER A 768 -20.31 -38.04 -26.34
CA SER A 768 -21.57 -37.78 -25.66
C SER A 768 -22.73 -38.29 -26.43
N PHE A 769 -23.79 -38.61 -25.69
CA PHE A 769 -25.09 -39.00 -26.20
C PHE A 769 -26.19 -38.35 -25.36
N ALA A 770 -27.20 -37.79 -26.02
CA ALA A 770 -28.32 -37.21 -25.30
C ALA A 770 -29.64 -37.48 -26.04
N VAL A 771 -30.69 -37.62 -25.23
CA VAL A 771 -32.08 -37.76 -25.70
C VAL A 771 -32.93 -36.74 -24.94
N GLU A 772 -33.70 -35.98 -25.69
CA GLU A 772 -34.67 -35.04 -25.16
C GLU A 772 -36.08 -35.41 -25.67
N TYR A 773 -37.05 -35.34 -24.79
CA TYR A 773 -38.47 -35.39 -25.13
C TYR A 773 -39.13 -34.12 -24.62
N GLY A 774 -39.89 -33.48 -25.47
CA GLY A 774 -40.70 -32.33 -25.09
C GLY A 774 -42.11 -32.39 -25.70
N TYR A 775 -43.00 -31.65 -25.09
CA TYR A 775 -44.38 -31.52 -25.51
C TYR A 775 -44.85 -30.09 -25.45
N ARG A 776 -45.02 -29.46 -26.60
CA ARG A 776 -45.55 -28.10 -26.66
C ARG A 776 -47.06 -28.13 -26.61
N GLN A 777 -47.60 -27.48 -25.61
CA GLN A 777 -49.00 -27.18 -25.43
C GLN A 777 -49.28 -25.72 -25.76
N ASP A 778 -49.91 -25.47 -26.89
CA ASP A 778 -50.38 -24.13 -27.23
C ASP A 778 -51.59 -23.74 -26.38
N LEU A 779 -51.59 -22.54 -25.87
CA LEU A 779 -52.61 -21.91 -25.05
C LEU A 779 -53.32 -20.79 -25.81
N ASN A 780 -54.31 -20.14 -25.18
CA ASN A 780 -54.99 -19.01 -25.79
C ASN A 780 -54.03 -17.80 -26.01
N ASP A 781 -54.35 -16.95 -26.98
CA ASP A 781 -53.66 -15.70 -27.31
C ASP A 781 -52.16 -15.86 -27.64
N GLY A 782 -51.79 -16.99 -28.24
CA GLY A 782 -50.42 -17.26 -28.66
C GLY A 782 -49.45 -17.68 -27.55
N TRP A 783 -49.95 -17.87 -26.33
CA TRP A 783 -49.13 -18.44 -25.27
C TRP A 783 -48.91 -19.94 -25.50
N PHE A 784 -47.78 -20.43 -25.02
CA PHE A 784 -47.52 -21.87 -25.00
C PHE A 784 -46.71 -22.26 -23.76
N VAL A 785 -46.83 -23.49 -23.35
CA VAL A 785 -45.97 -24.14 -22.35
C VAL A 785 -45.42 -25.41 -22.97
N GLU A 786 -44.12 -25.63 -22.72
CA GLU A 786 -43.45 -26.81 -23.27
C GLU A 786 -42.63 -27.50 -22.17
N PRO A 787 -43.21 -28.43 -21.41
CA PRO A 787 -42.45 -29.27 -20.52
C PRO A 787 -41.52 -30.18 -21.34
N MET A 788 -40.29 -30.37 -20.79
CA MET A 788 -39.27 -31.20 -21.40
C MET A 788 -38.49 -32.01 -20.37
N VAL A 789 -38.00 -33.13 -20.79
CA VAL A 789 -37.04 -33.95 -20.04
C VAL A 789 -35.91 -34.36 -20.98
N ARG A 790 -34.69 -34.25 -20.49
CA ARG A 790 -33.50 -34.65 -21.23
C ARG A 790 -32.59 -35.51 -20.35
N ALA A 791 -32.10 -36.58 -20.92
CA ALA A 791 -31.02 -37.38 -20.35
C ALA A 791 -29.79 -37.25 -21.25
N SER A 792 -28.67 -36.95 -20.68
CA SER A 792 -27.39 -36.85 -21.39
C SER A 792 -26.30 -37.66 -20.68
N TYR A 793 -25.46 -38.28 -21.47
CA TYR A 793 -24.28 -39.00 -21.05
C TYR A 793 -23.06 -38.36 -21.72
N VAL A 794 -22.05 -38.07 -20.95
CA VAL A 794 -20.74 -37.59 -21.44
C VAL A 794 -19.66 -38.48 -20.88
N HIS A 795 -18.83 -39.02 -21.75
CA HIS A 795 -17.60 -39.72 -21.39
C HIS A 795 -16.41 -38.88 -21.83
N LEU A 796 -15.56 -38.52 -20.86
CA LEU A 796 -14.25 -37.89 -21.10
C LEU A 796 -13.18 -38.95 -20.87
N GLY A 797 -12.38 -39.27 -21.89
CA GLY A 797 -11.26 -40.20 -21.77
C GLY A 797 -10.22 -39.76 -20.80
N GLY A 798 -9.49 -40.70 -20.22
CA GLY A 798 -8.31 -40.41 -19.40
C GLY A 798 -7.13 -39.91 -20.25
N ASP A 799 -6.14 -39.31 -19.59
CA ASP A 799 -4.90 -38.88 -20.20
C ASP A 799 -3.71 -38.96 -19.23
N ASP A 800 -2.55 -39.20 -19.77
CA ASP A 800 -1.27 -39.21 -19.06
C ASP A 800 -0.43 -38.02 -19.52
N TYR A 801 -0.01 -37.18 -18.57
CA TYR A 801 0.84 -36.02 -18.86
C TYR A 801 1.84 -35.75 -17.75
N THR A 802 2.66 -34.73 -17.95
CA THR A 802 3.63 -34.31 -16.93
C THR A 802 3.44 -32.85 -16.58
N VAL A 803 3.47 -32.56 -15.30
CA VAL A 803 3.59 -31.20 -14.78
C VAL A 803 5.06 -30.97 -14.46
N THR A 804 5.63 -29.94 -15.07
CA THR A 804 7.02 -29.58 -14.86
C THR A 804 7.10 -28.36 -13.95
N THR A 805 7.94 -28.46 -12.92
CA THR A 805 8.32 -27.34 -12.08
C THR A 805 9.75 -26.93 -12.44
N ARG A 806 10.26 -25.88 -11.83
CA ARG A 806 11.64 -25.45 -12.02
C ARG A 806 12.66 -26.57 -11.79
N ASP A 807 12.46 -27.36 -10.74
CA ASP A 807 13.46 -28.31 -10.24
C ASP A 807 12.99 -29.78 -10.32
N ASN A 808 11.69 -30.02 -10.53
CA ASN A 808 11.10 -31.36 -10.46
C ASN A 808 10.07 -31.59 -11.58
N THR A 809 9.76 -32.87 -11.81
CA THR A 809 8.72 -33.28 -12.74
C THR A 809 7.76 -34.24 -12.03
N MET A 810 6.47 -34.04 -12.19
CA MET A 810 5.42 -34.88 -11.69
C MET A 810 4.68 -35.53 -12.85
N SER A 811 4.52 -36.83 -12.83
CA SER A 811 3.62 -37.53 -13.75
C SER A 811 2.23 -37.50 -13.20
N VAL A 812 1.27 -37.21 -14.06
CA VAL A 812 -0.16 -37.14 -13.75
C VAL A 812 -0.91 -38.08 -14.68
N THR A 813 -1.73 -38.92 -14.14
CA THR A 813 -2.68 -39.78 -14.87
C THR A 813 -4.08 -39.41 -14.43
N ASN A 814 -4.90 -38.92 -15.35
CA ASN A 814 -6.33 -38.73 -15.16
C ASN A 814 -7.09 -39.97 -15.66
N ASP A 815 -7.91 -40.54 -14.79
CA ASP A 815 -8.85 -41.60 -15.22
C ASP A 815 -9.93 -41.01 -16.13
N SER A 816 -10.59 -41.90 -16.89
CA SER A 816 -11.76 -41.46 -17.63
C SER A 816 -12.90 -41.09 -16.70
N MET A 817 -13.63 -40.03 -17.04
CA MET A 817 -14.80 -39.55 -16.31
C MET A 817 -16.08 -39.79 -17.08
N ASN A 818 -17.15 -40.12 -16.38
CA ASN A 818 -18.51 -40.18 -16.91
C ASN A 818 -19.39 -39.15 -16.20
N SER A 819 -20.31 -38.57 -16.93
CA SER A 819 -21.35 -37.69 -16.42
C SER A 819 -22.70 -38.12 -16.96
N ILE A 820 -23.65 -38.30 -16.09
CA ILE A 820 -25.04 -38.70 -16.44
C ILE A 820 -25.98 -37.62 -15.90
N VAL A 821 -26.40 -36.72 -16.76
CA VAL A 821 -27.25 -35.58 -16.37
C VAL A 821 -28.71 -35.86 -16.77
N LEU A 822 -29.60 -35.80 -15.81
CA LEU A 822 -31.03 -35.71 -16.04
C LEU A 822 -31.50 -34.27 -15.86
N ARG A 823 -32.13 -33.72 -16.88
CA ARG A 823 -32.67 -32.36 -16.89
C ARG A 823 -34.19 -32.44 -17.08
N GLY A 824 -34.94 -31.82 -16.17
CA GLY A 824 -36.37 -31.67 -16.25
C GLY A 824 -36.79 -30.22 -16.13
N GLY A 825 -37.56 -29.72 -17.08
CA GLY A 825 -37.90 -28.31 -17.10
C GLY A 825 -39.06 -27.97 -18.00
N PHE A 826 -39.23 -26.69 -18.26
CA PHE A 826 -40.27 -26.21 -19.17
C PHE A 826 -39.85 -24.90 -19.83
N LEU A 827 -40.39 -24.62 -21.01
CA LEU A 827 -40.45 -23.28 -21.61
C LEU A 827 -41.86 -22.73 -21.43
N LEU A 828 -41.96 -21.46 -21.07
CA LEU A 828 -43.18 -20.68 -21.08
C LEU A 828 -43.02 -19.52 -22.03
N GLY A 829 -43.74 -19.50 -23.11
CA GLY A 829 -43.50 -18.48 -24.13
C GLY A 829 -44.78 -17.93 -24.76
N LYS A 830 -44.58 -16.95 -25.62
CA LYS A 830 -45.64 -16.34 -26.41
C LYS A 830 -45.19 -16.18 -27.86
N THR A 831 -46.03 -16.73 -28.76
CA THR A 831 -45.88 -16.51 -30.21
C THR A 831 -46.61 -15.24 -30.63
N PHE A 832 -45.94 -14.45 -31.43
CA PHE A 832 -46.50 -13.22 -32.00
C PHE A 832 -46.22 -13.18 -33.51
N ALA A 833 -46.48 -12.08 -34.21
CA ALA A 833 -46.47 -12.01 -35.65
C ALA A 833 -45.39 -12.83 -36.37
N ALA A 834 -45.73 -13.48 -37.48
CA ALA A 834 -44.87 -14.26 -38.37
C ALA A 834 -44.14 -15.42 -37.73
N ASP A 835 -44.81 -16.16 -36.84
CA ASP A 835 -44.25 -17.34 -36.12
C ASP A 835 -42.99 -17.04 -35.32
N SER A 836 -42.89 -15.83 -34.82
CA SER A 836 -41.85 -15.43 -33.90
C SER A 836 -42.29 -15.61 -32.45
N SER A 837 -41.39 -15.98 -31.57
CA SER A 837 -41.70 -16.24 -30.15
C SER A 837 -40.64 -15.71 -29.22
N VAL A 838 -41.09 -15.36 -28.03
CA VAL A 838 -40.22 -15.13 -26.85
C VAL A 838 -40.60 -16.15 -25.79
N TYR A 839 -39.64 -16.67 -25.09
CA TYR A 839 -39.89 -17.64 -24.03
C TYR A 839 -38.96 -17.44 -22.84
N LEU A 840 -39.45 -17.83 -21.68
CA LEU A 840 -38.69 -18.07 -20.46
C LEU A 840 -38.45 -19.56 -20.34
N LYS A 841 -37.27 -19.96 -19.89
CA LYS A 841 -36.96 -21.36 -19.56
C LYS A 841 -36.61 -21.51 -18.09
N ALA A 842 -36.99 -22.64 -17.53
CA ALA A 842 -36.55 -23.04 -16.20
C ALA A 842 -36.43 -24.57 -16.15
N ALA A 843 -35.37 -25.06 -15.57
CA ALA A 843 -35.11 -26.48 -15.42
C ALA A 843 -34.35 -26.80 -14.13
N VAL A 844 -34.48 -28.03 -13.68
CA VAL A 844 -33.60 -28.62 -12.65
C VAL A 844 -32.77 -29.69 -13.35
N LEU A 845 -31.47 -29.63 -13.08
CA LEU A 845 -30.49 -30.60 -13.57
C LEU A 845 -29.89 -31.35 -12.38
N HIS A 846 -29.66 -32.64 -12.58
CA HIS A 846 -28.92 -33.43 -11.62
C HIS A 846 -27.93 -34.34 -12.37
N ASP A 847 -26.66 -34.21 -12.05
CA ASP A 847 -25.61 -35.13 -12.50
C ASP A 847 -25.44 -36.23 -11.45
N PHE A 848 -25.65 -37.47 -11.86
CA PHE A 848 -25.63 -38.68 -11.01
C PHE A 848 -24.24 -39.33 -10.92
N ASP A 849 -23.27 -38.81 -11.67
CA ASP A 849 -21.90 -39.31 -11.74
C ASP A 849 -20.96 -38.07 -11.71
N GLY A 850 -19.90 -38.04 -12.46
CA GLY A 850 -19.01 -36.91 -12.54
C GLY A 850 -17.75 -37.05 -11.67
N ASP A 851 -17.48 -38.29 -11.25
CA ASP A 851 -16.30 -38.61 -10.46
C ASP A 851 -15.02 -38.46 -11.30
N ILE A 852 -14.04 -37.76 -10.76
CA ILE A 852 -12.74 -37.47 -11.37
C ILE A 852 -11.67 -38.05 -10.46
N ASN A 853 -10.85 -38.95 -11.01
CA ASN A 853 -9.72 -39.52 -10.31
C ASN A 853 -8.42 -39.07 -10.97
N THR A 854 -7.52 -38.53 -10.15
CA THR A 854 -6.21 -38.09 -10.58
C THR A 854 -5.15 -38.85 -9.79
N HIS A 855 -4.24 -39.49 -10.46
CA HIS A 855 -3.10 -40.18 -9.89
C HIS A 855 -1.84 -39.40 -10.20
N VAL A 856 -1.03 -39.19 -9.18
CA VAL A 856 0.21 -38.43 -9.31
C VAL A 856 1.39 -39.24 -8.83
N SER A 857 2.52 -39.08 -9.49
CA SER A 857 3.78 -39.68 -9.04
C SER A 857 4.97 -38.76 -9.29
N ALA A 858 5.79 -38.56 -8.26
CA ALA A 858 7.01 -37.79 -8.30
C ALA A 858 7.94 -38.25 -7.16
N ASP A 859 9.24 -38.15 -7.32
CA ASP A 859 10.24 -38.43 -6.29
C ASP A 859 10.09 -39.83 -5.63
N GLY A 860 9.69 -40.83 -6.44
CA GLY A 860 9.48 -42.19 -5.95
C GLY A 860 8.26 -42.38 -5.05
N ARG A 861 7.37 -41.41 -4.97
CA ARG A 861 6.11 -41.41 -4.24
C ARG A 861 4.94 -41.30 -5.19
N SER A 862 3.79 -41.80 -4.78
CA SER A 862 2.55 -41.67 -5.54
C SER A 862 1.37 -41.37 -4.59
N ALA A 863 0.39 -40.66 -5.11
CA ALA A 863 -0.89 -40.44 -4.45
C ALA A 863 -2.03 -40.50 -5.45
N SER A 864 -3.23 -40.75 -4.95
CA SER A 864 -4.45 -40.76 -5.74
C SER A 864 -5.47 -39.88 -5.08
N TYR A 865 -6.13 -39.05 -5.87
CA TYR A 865 -7.15 -38.14 -5.43
C TYR A 865 -8.44 -38.37 -6.19
N SER A 866 -9.55 -38.26 -5.51
CA SER A 866 -10.90 -38.37 -6.08
C SER A 866 -11.64 -37.07 -5.79
N ASP A 867 -12.32 -36.56 -6.80
CA ASP A 867 -13.15 -35.36 -6.73
C ASP A 867 -14.40 -35.58 -7.62
N SER A 868 -15.32 -34.64 -7.70
CA SER A 868 -16.51 -34.73 -8.51
C SER A 868 -16.93 -33.39 -9.06
N ILE A 869 -17.61 -33.39 -10.19
CA ILE A 869 -18.36 -32.25 -10.75
C ILE A 869 -19.86 -32.47 -10.71
N GLY A 870 -20.33 -33.50 -10.03
CA GLY A 870 -21.73 -33.85 -9.92
C GLY A 870 -22.57 -32.87 -9.09
N GLY A 871 -23.83 -33.15 -8.95
CA GLY A 871 -24.72 -32.41 -8.09
C GLY A 871 -25.96 -31.86 -8.75
N THR A 872 -26.75 -31.09 -8.01
CA THR A 872 -28.02 -30.52 -8.45
C THR A 872 -27.90 -29.04 -8.73
N ALA A 873 -28.37 -28.61 -9.90
CA ALA A 873 -28.39 -27.22 -10.32
C ALA A 873 -29.75 -26.79 -10.84
N ILE A 874 -30.00 -25.51 -10.85
CA ILE A 874 -31.18 -24.87 -11.43
C ILE A 874 -30.75 -24.03 -12.61
N GLU A 875 -31.38 -24.24 -13.76
CA GLU A 875 -31.23 -23.45 -14.96
C GLU A 875 -32.40 -22.50 -15.12
N TYR A 876 -32.14 -21.29 -15.57
CA TYR A 876 -33.15 -20.33 -15.99
C TYR A 876 -32.60 -19.41 -17.06
N GLY A 877 -33.48 -18.96 -17.95
CA GLY A 877 -33.11 -18.15 -19.07
C GLY A 877 -34.26 -17.54 -19.82
N ILE A 878 -33.91 -16.79 -20.86
CA ILE A 878 -34.85 -16.17 -21.79
C ILE A 878 -34.35 -16.39 -23.21
N GLY A 879 -35.27 -16.72 -24.11
CA GLY A 879 -34.93 -16.86 -25.50
C GLY A 879 -35.93 -16.18 -26.43
N VAL A 880 -35.49 -15.94 -27.63
CA VAL A 880 -36.28 -15.34 -28.73
C VAL A 880 -36.02 -16.15 -30.00
N ASN A 881 -37.09 -16.53 -30.66
CA ASN A 881 -37.07 -17.05 -32.03
C ASN A 881 -37.71 -16.05 -32.96
N HIS A 882 -37.03 -15.73 -34.05
CA HIS A 882 -37.59 -14.84 -35.07
C HIS A 882 -37.46 -15.43 -36.47
N LYS A 883 -38.58 -15.54 -37.16
CA LYS A 883 -38.63 -16.00 -38.54
C LYS A 883 -38.72 -14.79 -39.47
N PHE A 884 -37.67 -14.58 -40.28
CA PHE A 884 -37.63 -13.45 -41.24
C PHE A 884 -38.52 -13.71 -42.46
N ASN A 885 -38.57 -14.98 -42.88
CA ASN A 885 -39.35 -15.43 -44.01
C ASN A 885 -39.51 -16.94 -43.89
N LYS A 886 -40.15 -17.59 -44.87
CA LYS A 886 -40.38 -19.06 -44.84
C LYS A 886 -39.08 -19.89 -44.77
N ASP A 887 -37.97 -19.35 -45.24
CA ASP A 887 -36.71 -20.08 -45.38
C ASP A 887 -35.64 -19.68 -44.35
N SER A 888 -35.83 -18.57 -43.64
CA SER A 888 -34.77 -18.00 -42.77
C SER A 888 -35.29 -17.70 -41.37
N SER A 889 -34.59 -18.16 -40.38
CA SER A 889 -34.85 -17.87 -38.95
C SER A 889 -33.59 -17.61 -38.17
N MET A 890 -33.76 -16.88 -37.08
CA MET A 890 -32.70 -16.59 -36.10
C MET A 890 -33.25 -16.87 -34.70
N TYR A 891 -32.40 -17.33 -33.83
CA TYR A 891 -32.69 -17.42 -32.41
C TYR A 891 -31.61 -16.85 -31.57
N LEU A 892 -31.98 -16.38 -30.39
CA LEU A 892 -31.12 -15.92 -29.33
C LEU A 892 -31.59 -16.53 -28.03
N ASP A 893 -30.68 -17.11 -27.28
CA ASP A 893 -30.96 -17.66 -25.94
C ASP A 893 -29.88 -17.13 -24.96
N VAL A 894 -30.31 -16.70 -23.79
CA VAL A 894 -29.47 -16.26 -22.70
C VAL A 894 -29.88 -17.02 -21.45
N GLU A 895 -28.90 -17.61 -20.79
CA GLU A 895 -29.18 -18.52 -19.69
C GLU A 895 -28.17 -18.39 -18.54
N ARG A 896 -28.55 -18.90 -17.40
CA ARG A 896 -27.76 -19.10 -16.23
C ARG A 896 -28.07 -20.44 -15.57
N ILE A 897 -27.02 -21.11 -15.07
CA ILE A 897 -27.14 -22.31 -14.25
C ILE A 897 -26.52 -22.03 -12.90
N SER A 898 -27.23 -22.36 -11.83
CA SER A 898 -26.80 -22.09 -10.45
C SER A 898 -27.02 -23.32 -9.57
N GLY A 899 -26.05 -23.68 -8.78
CA GLY A 899 -25.99 -24.86 -7.95
C GLY A 899 -25.12 -25.95 -8.56
N GLY A 900 -24.81 -26.99 -7.76
CA GLY A 900 -23.82 -28.00 -8.13
C GLY A 900 -22.38 -27.46 -8.11
N ASP A 901 -21.45 -28.32 -8.47
CA ASP A 901 -20.04 -27.99 -8.55
C ASP A 901 -19.66 -27.26 -9.85
N VAL A 902 -20.50 -27.39 -10.89
CA VAL A 902 -20.39 -26.63 -12.14
C VAL A 902 -21.54 -25.65 -12.25
N THR A 903 -21.27 -24.38 -12.27
CA THR A 903 -22.26 -23.32 -12.46
C THR A 903 -22.00 -22.58 -13.77
N LYS A 904 -23.04 -22.15 -14.47
CA LYS A 904 -22.89 -21.26 -15.64
C LYS A 904 -23.35 -19.87 -15.25
N ASN A 905 -22.38 -18.97 -15.06
CA ASN A 905 -22.67 -17.60 -14.67
C ASN A 905 -23.50 -16.85 -15.71
N TRP A 906 -23.19 -17.10 -16.95
CA TRP A 906 -23.97 -16.68 -18.10
C TRP A 906 -23.66 -17.58 -19.31
N GLY A 907 -24.64 -17.78 -20.16
CA GLY A 907 -24.50 -18.43 -21.45
C GLY A 907 -25.32 -17.67 -22.49
N VAL A 908 -24.80 -17.60 -23.70
CA VAL A 908 -25.45 -16.95 -24.85
C VAL A 908 -25.30 -17.85 -26.05
N ASN A 909 -26.43 -18.17 -26.69
CA ASN A 909 -26.50 -18.87 -27.96
C ASN A 909 -27.19 -17.98 -28.99
N VAL A 910 -26.54 -17.71 -30.11
CA VAL A 910 -27.12 -16.99 -31.24
C VAL A 910 -27.00 -17.82 -32.48
N GLY A 911 -28.09 -18.24 -33.02
CA GLY A 911 -28.12 -19.11 -34.20
C GLY A 911 -28.94 -18.55 -35.35
N PHE A 912 -28.54 -18.93 -36.54
CA PHE A 912 -29.22 -18.64 -37.79
C PHE A 912 -29.39 -19.91 -38.54
N ARG A 913 -30.62 -20.10 -39.12
CA ARG A 913 -30.97 -21.24 -39.93
C ARG A 913 -31.51 -20.79 -41.29
N TYR A 914 -31.11 -21.47 -42.35
CA TYR A 914 -31.60 -21.29 -43.71
C TYR A 914 -32.05 -22.65 -44.26
N SER A 915 -33.30 -22.72 -44.64
CA SER A 915 -33.94 -23.93 -45.23
C SER A 915 -34.12 -23.71 -46.73
N PHE A 916 -33.89 -24.75 -47.55
CA PHE A 916 -33.94 -24.65 -49.02
C PHE A 916 -34.48 -25.92 -49.68
#